data_4f2ff6c5416fc3bb2005fc90e6131e22
#
_entry.id   4f2ff6c5416fc3bb2005fc90e6131e22
#
_cell.length_a   1.000
_cell.length_b   1.000
_cell.length_c   1.000
_cell.angle_alpha   90.00
_cell.angle_beta   90.00
_cell.angle_gamma   90.00
#
_symmetry.space_group_name_H-M   'P 1'
#
loop_
_entity.id
_entity.type
_entity.pdbx_description
1 polymer ?
#
loop_
_entity_poly.entity_id
_entity_poly.type
_entity_poly.pdbx_seq_one_letter_code
_entity_poly.pdbx_strand_id
1 'polypeptide(L)'
;MAKLFKLVSLNVRGIKNFHKRRAIFTWCRKRKADVIFLQETHSKEESEKQWVNEWSGKIVYSHGSPNSCGVAVLIRNGFNCIIHNTIIDPSGRYIILKVDIEDKVYVLINIYAPNKDKITCKFFKNLHKKLQEENLDCVENIICGGDFNCPLNPKLDKKGGVMVPRKMVIDNIECLQNELDLVDIWRIKNPQTKSYTWSQTSPQIFCRLDYWLVSNNLQDFVNSTDITPAIKTDHAAIEITLTDSYQNAKGPGFWKMNVSLLDDENYLKDLENKLPQWKITGMNDLSDKRSVWDWLKFNIRNHAISYSKQKAKERSKEEKSLQNDYQIATKKFEEDPTVSNQNRLNEAKEALELFYEEKTKGIIIRARARWHEHGERNTKYFLNLEKRNNVKKHIRKLLVSGAITTDPFKILDEQKRFYHNLYKSQFPGIDNNDGEIFLNNLNIPKLSEEQKQSCEGEISLEELKSILESFQKNKSPGNDGIPIEFYKTCWNLISDSFIECVNESFKFGEMSCTQRKAVITLIEKQGKDRTLMENWRPISLINVDAKIISKAIAARVKDVLPSIIHHNQTGYVKDRYIGETVRSIFDIMEFTDNENIPGILIFIDFRKAFDTLEWHYLFSCLKAFNFGPDLINWVRTFYQNIQSCVINNGLASDYFTLERGVRQGDPLSPYLFLLAIETLAISIRQNPEIEGIKIGKNETKLLQYADDTTAVLSNLKLGKSFISTNEFI
;
A
#
# COMPACT_ATOMS: atom_id res chain seq x y z
N MET A 1 1.35 13.53 -9.63
CA MET A 1 0.21 14.05 -10.39
C MET A 1 -0.94 14.21 -9.42
N ALA A 2 -1.60 15.37 -9.41
CA ALA A 2 -2.79 15.58 -8.60
C ALA A 2 -3.83 14.49 -8.91
N LYS A 3 -4.48 13.96 -7.88
CA LYS A 3 -5.48 12.90 -8.06
C LYS A 3 -6.74 13.54 -8.65
N LEU A 4 -7.06 13.14 -9.84
CA LEU A 4 -8.26 13.57 -10.53
C LEU A 4 -9.38 12.60 -10.16
N PHE A 5 -10.53 13.08 -9.75
CA PHE A 5 -11.75 12.29 -9.71
C PHE A 5 -12.75 12.79 -10.74
N LYS A 6 -13.38 11.86 -11.41
CA LYS A 6 -14.22 12.11 -12.57
C LYS A 6 -15.66 11.73 -12.27
N LEU A 7 -16.59 12.69 -12.53
CA LEU A 7 -18.01 12.43 -12.50
C LEU A 7 -18.56 12.43 -13.94
N VAL A 8 -19.49 11.55 -14.19
CA VAL A 8 -20.23 11.44 -15.45
C VAL A 8 -21.71 11.41 -15.15
N SER A 9 -22.50 12.16 -15.91
CA SER A 9 -23.97 12.09 -15.85
C SER A 9 -24.55 11.73 -17.20
N LEU A 10 -25.54 10.85 -17.23
CA LEU A 10 -26.17 10.36 -18.45
C LEU A 10 -27.63 9.98 -18.22
N ASN A 11 -28.54 10.57 -18.99
CA ASN A 11 -29.90 10.05 -19.12
C ASN A 11 -29.85 8.80 -20.04
N VAL A 12 -30.23 7.65 -19.49
CA VAL A 12 -30.08 6.34 -20.17
C VAL A 12 -31.36 5.88 -20.87
N ARG A 13 -32.45 6.61 -20.76
CA ARG A 13 -33.76 6.29 -21.40
C ARG A 13 -34.14 4.81 -21.24
N GLY A 14 -34.18 4.35 -20.00
CA GLY A 14 -34.51 2.98 -19.60
C GLY A 14 -33.39 1.96 -19.84
N ILE A 15 -33.00 1.25 -18.79
CA ILE A 15 -31.98 0.19 -18.83
C ILE A 15 -32.46 -1.11 -18.16
N LYS A 16 -33.76 -1.42 -18.25
CA LYS A 16 -34.30 -2.72 -17.83
C LYS A 16 -33.71 -3.86 -18.65
N ASN A 17 -33.51 -3.64 -19.97
CA ASN A 17 -32.92 -4.63 -20.86
C ASN A 17 -31.47 -4.89 -20.44
N PHE A 18 -31.15 -6.16 -20.18
CA PHE A 18 -29.84 -6.63 -19.76
C PHE A 18 -28.71 -6.21 -20.71
N HIS A 19 -28.90 -6.38 -22.03
CA HIS A 19 -27.87 -6.05 -23.02
C HIS A 19 -27.59 -4.55 -23.08
N LYS A 20 -28.66 -3.72 -23.04
CA LYS A 20 -28.53 -2.27 -22.98
C LYS A 20 -27.81 -1.83 -21.71
N ARG A 21 -28.22 -2.37 -20.56
CA ARG A 21 -27.61 -2.04 -19.26
C ARG A 21 -26.13 -2.42 -19.22
N ARG A 22 -25.79 -3.61 -19.66
CA ARG A 22 -24.39 -4.08 -19.72
C ARG A 22 -23.54 -3.22 -20.65
N ALA A 23 -24.08 -2.80 -21.81
CA ALA A 23 -23.41 -1.90 -22.74
C ALA A 23 -23.15 -0.53 -22.09
N ILE A 24 -24.15 0.07 -21.41
CA ILE A 24 -24.02 1.34 -20.68
C ILE A 24 -22.96 1.21 -19.56
N PHE A 25 -23.03 0.17 -18.72
CA PHE A 25 -22.06 -0.03 -17.65
C PHE A 25 -20.64 -0.24 -18.17
N THR A 26 -20.48 -0.93 -19.30
CA THR A 26 -19.17 -1.10 -19.95
C THR A 26 -18.64 0.23 -20.50
N TRP A 27 -19.52 1.02 -21.13
CA TRP A 27 -19.19 2.36 -21.59
C TRP A 27 -18.76 3.27 -20.44
N CYS A 28 -19.50 3.29 -19.32
CA CYS A 28 -19.16 4.04 -18.11
C CYS A 28 -17.78 3.65 -17.55
N ARG A 29 -17.45 2.36 -17.53
CA ARG A 29 -16.11 1.88 -17.07
C ARG A 29 -14.98 2.34 -18.00
N LYS A 30 -15.20 2.33 -19.33
CA LYS A 30 -14.21 2.83 -20.30
C LYS A 30 -13.90 4.32 -20.10
N ARG A 31 -14.85 5.10 -19.62
CA ARG A 31 -14.67 6.53 -19.27
C ARG A 31 -13.85 6.74 -18.00
N LYS A 32 -13.53 5.69 -17.23
CA LYS A 32 -12.80 5.76 -15.96
C LYS A 32 -13.44 6.71 -14.95
N ALA A 33 -14.77 6.85 -15.02
CA ALA A 33 -15.51 7.67 -14.07
C ALA A 33 -15.48 7.06 -12.66
N ASP A 34 -15.37 7.90 -11.65
CA ASP A 34 -15.35 7.50 -10.25
C ASP A 34 -16.76 7.50 -9.66
N VAL A 35 -17.59 8.47 -10.08
CA VAL A 35 -19.01 8.56 -9.73
C VAL A 35 -19.83 8.79 -11.00
N ILE A 36 -20.95 8.08 -11.13
CA ILE A 36 -21.80 8.16 -12.31
C ILE A 36 -23.23 8.40 -11.87
N PHE A 37 -23.84 9.42 -12.45
CA PHE A 37 -25.24 9.76 -12.28
C PHE A 37 -26.02 9.22 -13.49
N LEU A 38 -27.02 8.40 -13.23
CA LEU A 38 -27.92 7.89 -14.27
C LEU A 38 -29.32 8.42 -14.01
N GLN A 39 -29.99 8.87 -15.09
CA GLN A 39 -31.36 9.30 -15.08
C GLN A 39 -32.21 8.41 -16.01
N GLU A 40 -33.52 8.38 -15.80
CA GLU A 40 -34.46 7.49 -16.51
C GLU A 40 -34.02 6.02 -16.50
N THR A 41 -33.66 5.51 -15.35
CA THR A 41 -33.17 4.14 -15.24
C THR A 41 -34.24 3.09 -15.41
N HIS A 42 -35.48 3.42 -15.07
CA HIS A 42 -36.62 2.51 -14.99
C HIS A 42 -36.32 1.27 -14.15
N SER A 43 -35.50 1.43 -13.13
CA SER A 43 -35.07 0.34 -12.23
C SER A 43 -36.17 -0.10 -11.26
N LYS A 44 -36.07 -1.31 -10.76
CA LYS A 44 -36.95 -1.89 -9.75
C LYS A 44 -36.12 -2.56 -8.67
N GLU A 45 -36.63 -2.69 -7.45
CA GLU A 45 -35.97 -3.36 -6.34
C GLU A 45 -35.53 -4.79 -6.69
N GLU A 46 -36.35 -5.54 -7.39
CA GLU A 46 -36.06 -6.92 -7.83
C GLU A 46 -34.78 -7.02 -8.69
N SER A 47 -34.42 -5.94 -9.39
CA SER A 47 -33.26 -5.89 -10.28
C SER A 47 -31.96 -5.47 -9.60
N GLU A 48 -31.98 -5.02 -8.35
CA GLU A 48 -30.81 -4.48 -7.66
C GLU A 48 -29.65 -5.48 -7.56
N LYS A 49 -29.94 -6.73 -7.19
CA LYS A 49 -28.92 -7.79 -7.08
C LYS A 49 -28.17 -7.99 -8.42
N GLN A 50 -28.90 -7.94 -9.53
CA GLN A 50 -28.28 -8.07 -10.87
C GLN A 50 -27.40 -6.88 -11.18
N TRP A 51 -27.84 -5.66 -10.90
CA TRP A 51 -27.06 -4.45 -11.16
C TRP A 51 -25.78 -4.39 -10.34
N VAL A 52 -25.85 -4.78 -9.06
CA VAL A 52 -24.68 -4.87 -8.18
C VAL A 52 -23.63 -5.84 -8.75
N ASN A 53 -24.07 -6.99 -9.23
CA ASN A 53 -23.20 -7.98 -9.86
C ASN A 53 -22.57 -7.44 -11.16
N GLU A 54 -23.34 -6.72 -11.97
CA GLU A 54 -22.89 -6.17 -13.24
C GLU A 54 -21.97 -4.95 -13.06
N TRP A 55 -22.23 -4.07 -12.08
CA TRP A 55 -21.42 -2.87 -11.84
C TRP A 55 -20.17 -3.12 -10.99
N SER A 56 -20.30 -3.95 -9.98
CA SER A 56 -19.24 -4.32 -9.02
C SER A 56 -18.65 -3.17 -8.19
N GLY A 57 -19.38 -2.05 -8.07
CA GLY A 57 -19.14 -0.94 -7.16
C GLY A 57 -20.36 -0.74 -6.25
N LYS A 58 -20.43 0.40 -5.57
CA LYS A 58 -21.65 0.78 -4.83
C LYS A 58 -22.66 1.38 -5.80
N ILE A 59 -23.94 1.07 -5.61
CA ILE A 59 -25.05 1.71 -6.32
C ILE A 59 -26.07 2.16 -5.29
N VAL A 60 -26.55 3.41 -5.46
CA VAL A 60 -27.68 3.95 -4.72
C VAL A 60 -28.81 4.18 -5.71
N TYR A 61 -29.98 3.72 -5.39
CA TYR A 61 -31.15 3.76 -6.27
C TYR A 61 -32.23 4.67 -5.71
N SER A 62 -32.96 5.34 -6.61
CA SER A 62 -34.28 5.89 -6.38
C SER A 62 -35.15 5.37 -7.53
N HIS A 63 -35.99 4.41 -7.20
CA HIS A 63 -36.83 3.74 -8.21
C HIS A 63 -37.99 4.63 -8.60
N GLY A 64 -38.30 4.65 -9.91
CA GLY A 64 -39.49 5.29 -10.45
C GLY A 64 -40.60 4.27 -10.72
N SER A 65 -41.59 4.70 -11.51
CA SER A 65 -42.57 3.76 -12.05
C SER A 65 -41.93 2.82 -13.07
N PRO A 66 -42.51 1.66 -13.36
CA PRO A 66 -41.93 0.70 -14.30
C PRO A 66 -41.61 1.22 -15.68
N ASN A 67 -42.22 2.30 -16.12
CA ASN A 67 -42.07 2.85 -17.46
C ASN A 67 -41.62 4.32 -17.50
N SER A 68 -41.33 4.91 -16.33
CA SER A 68 -40.86 6.30 -16.27
C SER A 68 -40.05 6.55 -14.99
N CYS A 69 -39.17 7.53 -15.05
CA CYS A 69 -38.34 7.96 -13.93
C CYS A 69 -37.30 6.92 -13.49
N GLY A 70 -36.84 7.05 -12.28
CA GLY A 70 -35.72 6.29 -11.70
C GLY A 70 -34.40 6.99 -11.92
N VAL A 71 -33.67 7.22 -10.84
CA VAL A 71 -32.29 7.72 -10.88
C VAL A 71 -31.38 6.78 -10.09
N ALA A 72 -30.12 6.69 -10.47
CA ALA A 72 -29.14 5.91 -9.75
C ALA A 72 -27.80 6.64 -9.68
N VAL A 73 -27.09 6.43 -8.57
CA VAL A 73 -25.70 6.90 -8.41
C VAL A 73 -24.81 5.66 -8.29
N LEU A 74 -23.87 5.52 -9.24
CA LEU A 74 -22.93 4.42 -9.28
C LEU A 74 -21.58 4.97 -8.82
N ILE A 75 -20.98 4.33 -7.84
CA ILE A 75 -19.64 4.66 -7.34
C ILE A 75 -18.70 3.54 -7.76
N ARG A 76 -17.60 3.92 -8.41
CA ARG A 76 -16.60 2.98 -8.88
C ARG A 76 -15.97 2.21 -7.72
N ASN A 77 -15.81 0.92 -7.92
CA ASN A 77 -15.14 0.08 -6.95
C ASN A 77 -13.69 0.56 -6.71
N GLY A 78 -13.32 0.69 -5.43
CA GLY A 78 -12.01 1.18 -5.00
C GLY A 78 -11.82 2.69 -5.13
N PHE A 79 -12.87 3.44 -5.45
CA PHE A 79 -12.87 4.88 -5.22
C PHE A 79 -13.12 5.16 -3.73
N ASN A 80 -12.28 6.01 -3.14
CA ASN A 80 -12.38 6.35 -1.72
C ASN A 80 -13.54 7.35 -1.52
N CYS A 81 -14.73 6.80 -1.34
CA CYS A 81 -15.96 7.56 -1.13
C CYS A 81 -16.75 6.92 0.02
N ILE A 82 -16.85 7.65 1.12
CA ILE A 82 -17.61 7.26 2.31
C ILE A 82 -18.95 7.99 2.27
N ILE A 83 -20.06 7.24 2.25
CA ILE A 83 -21.41 7.82 2.29
C ILE A 83 -21.82 7.97 3.76
N HIS A 84 -22.11 9.20 4.18
CA HIS A 84 -22.58 9.53 5.53
C HIS A 84 -24.10 9.61 5.61
N ASN A 85 -24.74 10.20 4.59
CA ASN A 85 -26.19 10.32 4.53
C ASN A 85 -26.68 10.09 3.11
N THR A 86 -27.86 9.50 2.98
CA THR A 86 -28.51 9.20 1.70
C THR A 86 -29.98 9.63 1.79
N ILE A 87 -30.39 10.53 0.90
CA ILE A 87 -31.78 10.96 0.78
C ILE A 87 -32.26 10.54 -0.60
N ILE A 88 -33.33 9.78 -0.64
CA ILE A 88 -33.92 9.18 -1.83
C ILE A 88 -35.32 9.76 -2.03
N ASP A 89 -35.60 10.25 -3.23
CA ASP A 89 -36.95 10.64 -3.61
C ASP A 89 -37.79 9.41 -3.98
N PRO A 90 -38.92 9.16 -3.30
CA PRO A 90 -39.78 8.01 -3.61
C PRO A 90 -40.34 7.99 -5.02
N SER A 91 -40.39 9.16 -5.69
CA SER A 91 -40.89 9.29 -7.07
C SER A 91 -39.82 9.06 -8.14
N GLY A 92 -38.61 8.72 -7.75
CA GLY A 92 -37.50 8.39 -8.67
C GLY A 92 -36.94 9.62 -9.40
N ARG A 93 -36.93 10.79 -8.75
CA ARG A 93 -36.56 12.06 -9.39
C ARG A 93 -35.18 12.59 -8.93
N TYR A 94 -34.77 12.31 -7.69
CA TYR A 94 -33.44 12.68 -7.20
C TYR A 94 -32.86 11.71 -6.19
N ILE A 95 -31.56 11.77 -6.07
CA ILE A 95 -30.76 11.19 -4.98
C ILE A 95 -29.82 12.28 -4.48
N ILE A 96 -29.76 12.47 -3.15
CA ILE A 96 -28.81 13.36 -2.50
C ILE A 96 -27.91 12.49 -1.61
N LEU A 97 -26.59 12.61 -1.79
CA LEU A 97 -25.60 11.90 -1.00
C LEU A 97 -24.68 12.90 -0.30
N LYS A 98 -24.58 12.82 1.02
CA LYS A 98 -23.49 13.46 1.75
C LYS A 98 -22.34 12.47 1.84
N VAL A 99 -21.20 12.80 1.24
CA VAL A 99 -20.07 11.88 1.10
C VAL A 99 -18.75 12.52 1.49
N ASP A 100 -17.82 11.71 1.98
CA ASP A 100 -16.42 12.07 2.05
C ASP A 100 -15.68 11.51 0.84
N ILE A 101 -15.05 12.39 0.09
CA ILE A 101 -14.16 12.04 -1.01
C ILE A 101 -12.78 12.64 -0.67
N GLU A 102 -11.77 11.80 -0.47
CA GLU A 102 -10.40 12.22 -0.16
C GLU A 102 -10.34 13.23 1.01
N ASP A 103 -10.99 12.90 2.10
CA ASP A 103 -11.06 13.69 3.35
C ASP A 103 -11.80 15.05 3.24
N LYS A 104 -12.56 15.29 2.17
CA LYS A 104 -13.44 16.46 2.01
C LYS A 104 -14.90 16.03 1.94
N VAL A 105 -15.76 16.80 2.59
CA VAL A 105 -17.20 16.58 2.55
C VAL A 105 -17.77 17.20 1.28
N TYR A 106 -18.54 16.40 0.54
CA TYR A 106 -19.30 16.81 -0.64
C TYR A 106 -20.78 16.46 -0.47
N VAL A 107 -21.64 17.27 -1.07
CA VAL A 107 -23.04 16.91 -1.32
C VAL A 107 -23.20 16.65 -2.81
N LEU A 108 -23.47 15.42 -3.18
CA LEU A 108 -23.71 14.99 -4.56
C LEU A 108 -25.21 14.87 -4.80
N ILE A 109 -25.74 15.61 -5.78
CA ILE A 109 -27.17 15.66 -6.09
C ILE A 109 -27.36 15.20 -7.53
N ASN A 110 -27.98 14.03 -7.72
CA ASN A 110 -28.37 13.51 -9.02
C ASN A 110 -29.84 13.82 -9.24
N ILE A 111 -30.19 14.55 -10.31
CA ILE A 111 -31.58 14.94 -10.58
C ILE A 111 -32.08 14.48 -11.96
N TYR A 112 -33.37 14.22 -12.03
CA TYR A 112 -34.15 14.04 -13.25
C TYR A 112 -35.43 14.90 -13.12
N ALA A 113 -35.39 16.13 -13.64
CA ALA A 113 -36.47 17.07 -13.49
C ALA A 113 -37.72 16.70 -14.30
N PRO A 114 -38.92 17.01 -13.86
CA PRO A 114 -40.16 16.82 -14.63
C PRO A 114 -40.22 17.70 -15.88
N ASN A 115 -41.01 17.29 -16.89
CA ASN A 115 -41.14 18.04 -18.14
C ASN A 115 -42.26 19.12 -18.11
N LYS A 116 -43.21 19.06 -17.17
CA LYS A 116 -44.32 19.99 -17.07
C LYS A 116 -44.00 21.17 -16.15
N ASP A 117 -44.09 22.41 -16.65
CA ASP A 117 -43.60 23.62 -15.97
C ASP A 117 -44.05 23.76 -14.51
N LYS A 118 -45.36 23.64 -14.23
CA LYS A 118 -45.88 23.73 -12.85
C LYS A 118 -45.27 22.67 -11.92
N ILE A 119 -45.07 21.46 -12.43
CA ILE A 119 -44.50 20.35 -11.65
C ILE A 119 -43.00 20.58 -11.45
N THR A 120 -42.30 21.06 -12.50
CA THR A 120 -40.87 21.34 -12.47
C THR A 120 -40.56 22.47 -11.45
N CYS A 121 -41.36 23.55 -11.44
CA CYS A 121 -41.19 24.61 -10.43
C CYS A 121 -41.37 24.09 -9.00
N LYS A 122 -42.43 23.28 -8.76
CA LYS A 122 -42.66 22.64 -7.46
C LYS A 122 -41.51 21.70 -7.07
N PHE A 123 -40.95 20.97 -8.05
CA PHE A 123 -39.84 20.05 -7.84
C PHE A 123 -38.59 20.78 -7.32
N PHE A 124 -38.15 21.87 -7.95
CA PHE A 124 -36.97 22.62 -7.50
C PHE A 124 -37.19 23.30 -6.14
N LYS A 125 -38.38 23.81 -5.84
CA LYS A 125 -38.72 24.34 -4.52
C LYS A 125 -38.66 23.27 -3.43
N ASN A 126 -39.20 22.08 -3.71
CA ASN A 126 -39.18 20.96 -2.76
C ASN A 126 -37.76 20.42 -2.56
N LEU A 127 -36.97 20.36 -3.61
CA LEU A 127 -35.56 19.94 -3.53
C LEU A 127 -34.76 20.89 -2.62
N HIS A 128 -34.91 22.19 -2.81
CA HIS A 128 -34.25 23.20 -1.97
C HIS A 128 -34.70 23.09 -0.51
N LYS A 129 -36.01 23.02 -0.26
CA LYS A 129 -36.55 22.83 1.09
C LYS A 129 -35.99 21.56 1.76
N LYS A 130 -35.84 20.45 1.00
CA LYS A 130 -35.29 19.21 1.53
C LYS A 130 -33.81 19.34 1.91
N LEU A 131 -33.02 20.10 1.14
CA LEU A 131 -31.63 20.39 1.49
C LEU A 131 -31.50 21.20 2.79
N GLN A 132 -32.43 22.18 3.00
CA GLN A 132 -32.49 22.98 4.22
C GLN A 132 -32.89 22.11 5.44
N GLU A 133 -33.95 21.30 5.32
CA GLU A 133 -34.40 20.41 6.39
C GLU A 133 -33.30 19.47 6.90
N GLU A 134 -32.38 19.06 6.02
CA GLU A 134 -31.29 18.14 6.33
C GLU A 134 -29.93 18.86 6.62
N ASN A 135 -29.94 20.20 6.69
CA ASN A 135 -28.75 21.04 6.86
C ASN A 135 -27.63 20.73 5.86
N LEU A 136 -27.98 20.47 4.61
CA LEU A 136 -27.06 20.19 3.52
C LEU A 136 -26.78 21.41 2.63
N ASP A 137 -27.57 22.43 2.71
CA ASP A 137 -27.43 23.72 2.03
C ASP A 137 -26.20 24.54 2.50
N CYS A 138 -25.77 24.33 3.74
CA CYS A 138 -24.58 24.97 4.31
C CYS A 138 -23.24 24.21 4.05
N VAL A 139 -23.25 23.12 3.29
CA VAL A 139 -22.04 22.40 2.93
C VAL A 139 -21.33 23.13 1.79
N GLU A 140 -20.04 23.43 1.98
CA GLU A 140 -19.23 24.21 1.02
C GLU A 140 -19.11 23.57 -0.37
N ASN A 141 -19.09 22.24 -0.48
CA ASN A 141 -18.82 21.55 -1.73
C ASN A 141 -20.08 20.81 -2.21
N ILE A 142 -20.90 21.47 -3.01
CA ILE A 142 -22.09 20.88 -3.63
C ILE A 142 -21.82 20.63 -5.13
N ILE A 143 -22.14 19.44 -5.61
CA ILE A 143 -22.11 19.06 -7.03
C ILE A 143 -23.48 18.52 -7.39
N CYS A 144 -24.24 19.31 -8.14
CA CYS A 144 -25.55 18.93 -8.64
C CYS A 144 -25.45 18.64 -10.14
N GLY A 145 -25.87 17.44 -10.57
CA GLY A 145 -25.84 17.05 -11.97
C GLY A 145 -27.04 16.24 -12.36
N GLY A 146 -27.31 16.18 -13.67
CA GLY A 146 -28.41 15.40 -14.24
C GLY A 146 -29.15 16.11 -15.34
N ASP A 147 -30.35 15.60 -15.61
CA ASP A 147 -31.26 16.13 -16.62
C ASP A 147 -32.26 17.11 -16.00
N PHE A 148 -32.09 18.39 -16.30
CA PHE A 148 -32.94 19.47 -15.82
C PHE A 148 -34.18 19.69 -16.70
N ASN A 149 -34.26 19.03 -17.84
CA ASN A 149 -35.36 19.14 -18.79
C ASN A 149 -35.69 20.58 -19.21
N CYS A 150 -34.72 21.50 -19.12
CA CYS A 150 -34.91 22.93 -19.41
C CYS A 150 -33.61 23.53 -19.97
N PRO A 151 -33.61 24.14 -21.17
CA PRO A 151 -32.49 24.93 -21.63
C PRO A 151 -32.38 26.23 -20.85
N LEU A 152 -31.29 26.43 -20.09
CA LEU A 152 -31.10 27.61 -19.22
C LEU A 152 -30.88 28.89 -20.03
N ASN A 153 -30.14 28.82 -21.13
CA ASN A 153 -29.98 29.92 -22.07
C ASN A 153 -30.53 29.51 -23.43
N PRO A 154 -31.82 29.85 -23.76
CA PRO A 154 -32.43 29.39 -25.01
C PRO A 154 -31.71 29.82 -26.29
N LYS A 155 -30.93 30.92 -26.29
CA LYS A 155 -30.16 31.38 -27.46
C LYS A 155 -28.92 30.52 -27.72
N LEU A 156 -28.31 29.97 -26.69
CA LEU A 156 -27.12 29.16 -26.77
C LEU A 156 -27.39 27.65 -26.62
N ASP A 157 -28.42 27.31 -25.83
CA ASP A 157 -28.69 25.93 -25.39
C ASP A 157 -29.82 25.25 -26.23
N LYS A 158 -30.36 25.95 -27.24
CA LYS A 158 -31.41 25.39 -28.13
C LYS A 158 -31.15 25.75 -29.57
N LYS A 159 -31.42 24.80 -30.48
CA LYS A 159 -31.47 25.00 -31.93
C LYS A 159 -32.66 24.26 -32.49
N GLY A 160 -33.46 24.95 -33.32
CA GLY A 160 -34.67 24.40 -33.94
C GLY A 160 -35.91 24.42 -33.03
N GLY A 161 -37.07 24.17 -33.62
CA GLY A 161 -38.37 24.24 -32.95
C GLY A 161 -38.76 25.64 -32.51
N VAL A 162 -39.91 25.73 -31.83
CA VAL A 162 -40.42 27.02 -31.33
C VAL A 162 -39.60 27.49 -30.09
N MET A 163 -39.07 28.70 -30.13
CA MET A 163 -38.24 29.31 -29.07
C MET A 163 -39.12 30.01 -28.02
N VAL A 164 -39.88 29.28 -27.24
CA VAL A 164 -40.57 29.84 -26.06
C VAL A 164 -39.72 29.59 -24.80
N PRO A 165 -39.20 30.63 -24.16
CA PRO A 165 -38.48 30.46 -22.91
C PRO A 165 -39.44 29.96 -21.81
N ARG A 166 -39.03 28.88 -21.10
CA ARG A 166 -39.74 28.39 -19.90
C ARG A 166 -39.35 29.24 -18.70
N LYS A 167 -39.69 30.57 -18.75
CA LYS A 167 -39.20 31.58 -17.84
C LYS A 167 -39.39 31.20 -16.36
N MET A 168 -40.57 30.74 -15.97
CA MET A 168 -40.83 30.34 -14.58
C MET A 168 -39.93 29.17 -14.11
N VAL A 169 -39.58 28.26 -14.99
CA VAL A 169 -38.69 27.13 -14.65
C VAL A 169 -37.26 27.63 -14.51
N ILE A 170 -36.81 28.47 -15.44
CA ILE A 170 -35.49 29.09 -15.41
C ILE A 170 -35.30 29.87 -14.12
N ASP A 171 -36.27 30.76 -13.77
CA ASP A 171 -36.23 31.57 -12.54
C ASP A 171 -36.13 30.71 -11.28
N ASN A 172 -36.77 29.53 -11.21
CA ASN A 172 -36.66 28.61 -10.08
C ASN A 172 -35.31 27.88 -10.03
N ILE A 173 -34.71 27.56 -11.17
CA ILE A 173 -33.35 26.97 -11.21
C ILE A 173 -32.32 28.03 -10.82
N GLU A 174 -32.45 29.28 -11.31
CA GLU A 174 -31.58 30.38 -10.95
C GLU A 174 -31.71 30.73 -9.46
N CYS A 175 -32.93 30.67 -8.88
CA CYS A 175 -33.11 30.80 -7.45
C CYS A 175 -32.32 29.75 -6.66
N LEU A 176 -32.40 28.46 -7.06
CA LEU A 176 -31.65 27.39 -6.45
C LEU A 176 -30.11 27.60 -6.60
N GLN A 177 -29.66 28.07 -7.77
CA GLN A 177 -28.26 28.41 -8.00
C GLN A 177 -27.78 29.52 -7.07
N ASN A 178 -28.55 30.59 -6.92
CA ASN A 178 -28.19 31.73 -6.09
C ASN A 178 -28.18 31.39 -4.59
N GLU A 179 -29.15 30.60 -4.12
CA GLU A 179 -29.25 30.23 -2.70
C GLU A 179 -28.20 29.22 -2.26
N LEU A 180 -27.74 28.36 -3.18
CA LEU A 180 -26.67 27.36 -2.91
C LEU A 180 -25.30 27.76 -3.47
N ASP A 181 -25.16 29.00 -3.98
CA ASP A 181 -23.93 29.51 -4.64
C ASP A 181 -23.39 28.55 -5.73
N LEU A 182 -24.29 28.07 -6.62
CA LEU A 182 -23.97 27.13 -7.68
C LEU A 182 -23.80 27.81 -9.03
N VAL A 183 -22.84 27.31 -9.83
CA VAL A 183 -22.56 27.82 -11.17
C VAL A 183 -22.62 26.72 -12.22
N ASP A 184 -23.10 27.05 -13.43
CA ASP A 184 -23.02 26.15 -14.59
C ASP A 184 -21.56 26.12 -15.09
N ILE A 185 -20.81 25.15 -14.62
CA ILE A 185 -19.36 25.07 -14.84
C ILE A 185 -19.00 24.89 -16.32
N TRP A 186 -19.85 24.18 -17.09
CA TRP A 186 -19.61 24.03 -18.53
C TRP A 186 -19.76 25.37 -19.25
N ARG A 187 -20.76 26.16 -18.91
CA ARG A 187 -21.01 27.48 -19.53
C ARG A 187 -19.92 28.48 -19.14
N ILE A 188 -19.42 28.43 -17.90
CA ILE A 188 -18.29 29.27 -17.47
C ILE A 188 -17.03 28.97 -18.31
N LYS A 189 -16.71 27.70 -18.54
CA LYS A 189 -15.54 27.31 -19.32
C LYS A 189 -15.74 27.45 -20.83
N ASN A 190 -17.00 27.48 -21.30
CA ASN A 190 -17.37 27.56 -22.71
C ASN A 190 -18.44 28.65 -22.96
N PRO A 191 -18.11 29.94 -22.76
CA PRO A 191 -19.12 31.01 -22.69
C PRO A 191 -20.03 31.17 -23.91
N GLN A 192 -19.51 30.96 -25.12
CA GLN A 192 -20.22 31.17 -26.38
C GLN A 192 -20.44 29.88 -27.20
N THR A 193 -19.94 28.75 -26.70
CA THR A 193 -19.99 27.46 -27.43
C THR A 193 -21.42 26.92 -27.44
N LYS A 194 -21.90 26.57 -28.62
CA LYS A 194 -23.17 25.87 -28.82
C LYS A 194 -22.92 24.38 -28.85
N SER A 195 -23.28 23.66 -27.81
CA SER A 195 -23.23 22.21 -27.73
C SER A 195 -24.50 21.70 -27.05
N TYR A 196 -24.98 20.55 -27.44
CA TYR A 196 -26.28 20.05 -27.08
C TYR A 196 -26.14 18.66 -26.46
N THR A 197 -26.98 18.38 -25.47
CA THR A 197 -26.97 17.09 -24.78
C THR A 197 -28.13 16.18 -25.23
N TRP A 198 -29.13 16.72 -25.89
CA TRP A 198 -30.27 16.00 -26.39
C TRP A 198 -30.64 16.44 -27.80
N SER A 199 -31.14 15.49 -28.63
CA SER A 199 -31.60 15.76 -30.00
C SER A 199 -32.83 14.94 -30.39
N GLN A 200 -33.68 15.55 -31.20
CA GLN A 200 -34.82 14.92 -31.84
C GLN A 200 -34.69 15.08 -33.36
N THR A 201 -35.06 14.05 -34.12
CA THR A 201 -34.88 14.03 -35.58
C THR A 201 -36.06 14.62 -36.36
N SER A 202 -37.28 14.50 -35.84
CA SER A 202 -38.48 15.03 -36.51
C SER A 202 -39.48 15.63 -35.49
N PRO A 203 -39.66 16.98 -35.49
CA PRO A 203 -38.82 18.00 -36.14
C PRO A 203 -37.41 18.01 -35.59
N GLN A 204 -36.44 18.48 -36.36
CA GLN A 204 -35.06 18.55 -35.90
C GLN A 204 -34.85 19.61 -34.83
N ILE A 205 -34.62 19.15 -33.60
CA ILE A 205 -34.45 20.01 -32.42
C ILE A 205 -33.22 19.49 -31.66
N PHE A 206 -32.37 20.43 -31.20
CA PHE A 206 -31.23 20.17 -30.34
C PHE A 206 -31.33 21.02 -29.10
N CYS A 207 -31.14 20.43 -27.90
CA CYS A 207 -31.16 21.14 -26.65
C CYS A 207 -30.03 20.69 -25.73
N ARG A 208 -29.50 21.61 -24.94
CA ARG A 208 -28.70 21.28 -23.74
C ARG A 208 -29.66 21.25 -22.56
N LEU A 209 -29.92 20.06 -22.03
CA LEU A 209 -30.85 19.79 -20.95
C LEU A 209 -30.16 19.27 -19.71
N ASP A 210 -28.95 18.73 -19.89
CA ASP A 210 -28.13 18.12 -18.87
C ASP A 210 -27.03 19.10 -18.42
N TYR A 211 -26.84 19.26 -17.11
CA TYR A 211 -25.93 20.26 -16.52
C TYR A 211 -25.12 19.69 -15.38
N TRP A 212 -23.94 20.27 -15.17
CA TRP A 212 -23.22 20.25 -13.93
C TRP A 212 -23.26 21.64 -13.29
N LEU A 213 -24.00 21.75 -12.17
CA LEU A 213 -24.00 22.92 -11.32
C LEU A 213 -23.10 22.60 -10.13
N VAL A 214 -22.05 23.37 -9.92
CA VAL A 214 -21.07 23.15 -8.85
C VAL A 214 -20.96 24.38 -7.97
N SER A 215 -20.67 24.21 -6.68
CA SER A 215 -20.40 25.33 -5.79
C SER A 215 -19.30 26.24 -6.36
N ASN A 216 -19.48 27.54 -6.19
CA ASN A 216 -18.61 28.57 -6.77
C ASN A 216 -17.14 28.39 -6.38
N ASN A 217 -16.87 27.99 -5.14
CA ASN A 217 -15.52 27.65 -4.64
C ASN A 217 -14.88 26.45 -5.34
N LEU A 218 -15.64 25.61 -6.06
CA LEU A 218 -15.12 24.47 -6.80
C LEU A 218 -14.69 24.81 -8.24
N GLN A 219 -14.94 26.02 -8.75
CA GLN A 219 -14.62 26.40 -10.14
C GLN A 219 -13.15 26.16 -10.50
N ASP A 220 -12.23 26.57 -9.61
CA ASP A 220 -10.79 26.44 -9.84
C ASP A 220 -10.30 24.99 -9.73
N PHE A 221 -11.08 24.12 -9.05
CA PHE A 221 -10.78 22.71 -8.91
C PHE A 221 -11.32 21.87 -10.07
N VAL A 222 -12.23 22.38 -10.89
CA VAL A 222 -12.69 21.71 -12.10
C VAL A 222 -11.62 21.83 -13.20
N ASN A 223 -10.91 20.73 -13.46
CA ASN A 223 -9.86 20.67 -14.47
C ASN A 223 -10.44 20.68 -15.91
N SER A 224 -11.44 19.83 -16.16
CA SER A 224 -12.14 19.78 -17.45
C SER A 224 -13.64 19.52 -17.28
N THR A 225 -14.41 19.97 -18.26
CA THR A 225 -15.82 19.65 -18.44
C THR A 225 -16.12 19.43 -19.92
N ASP A 226 -16.79 18.33 -20.22
CA ASP A 226 -17.02 17.89 -21.60
C ASP A 226 -18.43 17.39 -21.79
N ILE A 227 -18.95 17.54 -23.03
CA ILE A 227 -20.17 16.90 -23.51
C ILE A 227 -19.75 15.85 -24.53
N THR A 228 -20.00 14.56 -24.23
CA THR A 228 -19.49 13.46 -25.03
C THR A 228 -20.63 12.57 -25.52
N PRO A 229 -20.58 12.10 -26.79
CA PRO A 229 -21.56 11.16 -27.30
C PRO A 229 -21.65 9.91 -26.43
N ALA A 230 -22.86 9.48 -26.14
CA ALA A 230 -23.15 8.25 -25.41
C ALA A 230 -23.71 7.18 -26.34
N ILE A 231 -23.89 5.98 -25.82
CA ILE A 231 -24.40 4.83 -26.60
C ILE A 231 -25.83 4.46 -26.18
N LYS A 232 -26.63 4.01 -27.12
CA LYS A 232 -27.99 3.47 -26.87
C LYS A 232 -28.94 4.41 -26.12
N THR A 233 -28.78 5.73 -26.28
CA THR A 233 -29.63 6.78 -25.74
C THR A 233 -29.64 7.96 -26.72
N ASP A 234 -30.64 8.84 -26.60
CA ASP A 234 -30.77 10.10 -27.35
C ASP A 234 -30.10 11.28 -26.60
N HIS A 235 -29.51 11.03 -25.45
CA HIS A 235 -28.72 11.99 -24.70
C HIS A 235 -27.22 11.77 -24.86
N ALA A 236 -26.46 12.87 -24.89
CA ALA A 236 -25.02 12.87 -24.69
C ALA A 236 -24.70 12.89 -23.19
N ALA A 237 -23.60 12.28 -22.80
CA ALA A 237 -23.12 12.35 -21.43
C ALA A 237 -22.43 13.67 -21.15
N ILE A 238 -22.61 14.19 -19.96
CA ILE A 238 -21.83 15.30 -19.43
C ILE A 238 -20.78 14.80 -18.44
N GLU A 239 -19.56 15.30 -18.55
CA GLU A 239 -18.43 14.86 -17.76
C GLU A 239 -17.79 16.06 -17.06
N ILE A 240 -17.38 15.90 -15.79
CA ILE A 240 -16.49 16.83 -15.11
C ILE A 240 -15.34 16.06 -14.45
N THR A 241 -14.17 16.67 -14.45
CA THR A 241 -13.01 16.17 -13.75
C THR A 241 -12.54 17.21 -12.75
N LEU A 242 -12.53 16.85 -11.48
CA LEU A 242 -12.06 17.71 -10.40
C LEU A 242 -10.66 17.28 -9.98
N THR A 243 -9.85 18.27 -9.63
CA THR A 243 -8.51 18.08 -9.07
C THR A 243 -8.63 18.19 -7.55
N ASP A 244 -8.09 17.21 -6.82
CA ASP A 244 -7.87 17.43 -5.40
C ASP A 244 -6.73 18.46 -5.24
N SER A 245 -7.01 19.54 -4.50
CA SER A 245 -6.00 20.60 -4.24
C SER A 245 -4.83 20.12 -3.39
N TYR A 246 -4.96 18.97 -2.74
CA TYR A 246 -3.86 18.30 -2.05
C TYR A 246 -3.20 17.33 -3.03
N GLN A 247 -2.02 17.71 -3.50
CA GLN A 247 -1.17 16.86 -4.33
C GLN A 247 -0.86 15.58 -3.58
N ASN A 248 -1.70 14.55 -3.72
CA ASN A 248 -1.30 13.20 -3.42
C ASN A 248 -0.27 12.78 -4.49
N ALA A 249 0.92 13.37 -4.43
CA ALA A 249 2.00 12.99 -5.30
C ALA A 249 2.30 11.50 -5.04
N LYS A 250 1.88 10.66 -5.97
CA LYS A 250 2.26 9.25 -5.99
C LYS A 250 3.58 9.13 -6.73
N GLY A 251 4.61 8.72 -6.02
CA GLY A 251 5.90 8.43 -6.63
C GLY A 251 5.85 7.15 -7.48
N PRO A 252 6.87 6.94 -8.33
CA PRO A 252 6.96 5.76 -9.19
C PRO A 252 7.17 4.46 -8.37
N GLY A 253 7.59 4.56 -7.12
CA GLY A 253 8.01 3.43 -6.30
C GLY A 253 9.32 2.82 -6.79
N PHE A 254 9.73 1.73 -6.16
CA PHE A 254 10.84 0.92 -6.66
C PHE A 254 10.31 -0.14 -7.62
N TRP A 255 11.07 -0.39 -8.66
CA TRP A 255 10.79 -1.48 -9.57
C TRP A 255 10.89 -2.82 -8.82
N LYS A 256 10.02 -3.76 -9.17
CA LYS A 256 10.06 -5.15 -8.69
C LYS A 256 9.91 -6.08 -9.88
N MET A 257 10.74 -7.10 -9.94
CA MET A 257 10.64 -8.15 -10.95
C MET A 257 9.29 -8.86 -10.84
N ASN A 258 8.65 -9.05 -11.96
CA ASN A 258 7.46 -9.91 -12.03
C ASN A 258 7.92 -11.37 -11.98
N VAL A 259 7.56 -12.08 -10.91
CA VAL A 259 7.96 -13.48 -10.70
C VAL A 259 7.48 -14.40 -11.82
N SER A 260 6.37 -14.09 -12.50
CA SER A 260 5.89 -14.88 -13.64
C SER A 260 6.85 -14.91 -14.85
N LEU A 261 7.87 -14.05 -14.89
CA LEU A 261 8.94 -14.16 -15.88
C LEU A 261 9.80 -15.42 -15.68
N LEU A 262 9.89 -15.90 -14.45
CA LEU A 262 10.66 -17.09 -14.11
C LEU A 262 9.96 -18.40 -14.50
N ASP A 263 8.69 -18.32 -14.90
CA ASP A 263 7.90 -19.41 -15.46
C ASP A 263 7.94 -19.39 -17.01
N ASP A 264 8.56 -18.36 -17.64
CA ASP A 264 8.67 -18.20 -19.08
C ASP A 264 10.00 -18.77 -19.59
N GLU A 265 9.97 -19.94 -20.23
CA GLU A 265 11.15 -20.61 -20.75
C GLU A 265 11.95 -19.74 -21.73
N ASN A 266 11.30 -18.91 -22.54
CA ASN A 266 11.99 -18.04 -23.49
C ASN A 266 12.78 -16.94 -22.77
N TYR A 267 12.21 -16.41 -21.68
CA TYR A 267 12.94 -15.46 -20.82
C TYR A 267 14.18 -16.10 -20.20
N LEU A 268 14.05 -17.31 -19.65
CA LEU A 268 15.16 -18.01 -19.01
C LEU A 268 16.26 -18.36 -20.01
N LYS A 269 15.92 -18.87 -21.20
CA LYS A 269 16.88 -19.15 -22.29
C LYS A 269 17.61 -17.88 -22.76
N ASP A 270 16.89 -16.78 -22.92
CA ASP A 270 17.50 -15.50 -23.31
C ASP A 270 18.44 -14.96 -22.22
N LEU A 271 18.05 -15.11 -20.95
CA LEU A 271 18.89 -14.76 -19.81
C LEU A 271 20.16 -15.62 -19.73
N GLU A 272 20.03 -16.94 -19.91
CA GLU A 272 21.14 -17.88 -19.91
C GLU A 272 22.19 -17.54 -20.97
N ASN A 273 21.75 -17.13 -22.16
CA ASN A 273 22.64 -16.72 -23.24
C ASN A 273 23.33 -15.37 -22.99
N LYS A 274 22.67 -14.43 -22.33
CA LYS A 274 23.18 -13.07 -22.11
C LYS A 274 24.07 -12.93 -20.87
N LEU A 275 23.81 -13.70 -19.82
CA LEU A 275 24.50 -13.58 -18.54
C LEU A 275 26.02 -13.78 -18.67
N PRO A 276 26.56 -14.81 -19.40
CA PRO A 276 27.99 -14.96 -19.60
C PRO A 276 28.61 -13.76 -20.31
N GLN A 277 27.94 -13.19 -21.30
CA GLN A 277 28.42 -12.01 -22.03
C GLN A 277 28.53 -10.79 -21.10
N TRP A 278 27.52 -10.56 -20.26
CA TRP A 278 27.55 -9.46 -19.28
C TRP A 278 28.65 -9.67 -18.24
N LYS A 279 28.88 -10.92 -17.81
CA LYS A 279 30.00 -11.25 -16.90
C LYS A 279 31.34 -10.91 -17.52
N ILE A 280 31.60 -11.32 -18.76
CA ILE A 280 32.84 -11.04 -19.50
C ILE A 280 33.05 -9.52 -19.66
N THR A 281 32.01 -8.79 -20.09
CA THR A 281 32.06 -7.33 -20.23
C THR A 281 32.36 -6.68 -18.87
N GLY A 282 31.64 -7.07 -17.82
CA GLY A 282 31.88 -6.54 -16.47
C GLY A 282 33.30 -6.82 -15.96
N MET A 283 33.83 -8.02 -16.20
CA MET A 283 35.21 -8.37 -15.81
C MET A 283 36.29 -7.61 -16.58
N ASN A 284 36.02 -7.23 -17.84
CA ASN A 284 36.95 -6.44 -18.63
C ASN A 284 36.99 -4.97 -18.21
N ASP A 285 35.83 -4.43 -17.84
CA ASP A 285 35.64 -2.99 -17.55
C ASP A 285 35.84 -2.66 -16.07
N LEU A 286 35.65 -3.63 -15.15
CA LEU A 286 35.63 -3.44 -13.70
C LEU A 286 36.65 -4.37 -13.04
N SER A 287 37.51 -3.83 -12.17
CA SER A 287 38.52 -4.59 -11.44
C SER A 287 38.01 -5.25 -10.16
N ASP A 288 36.91 -4.76 -9.62
CA ASP A 288 36.31 -5.17 -8.35
C ASP A 288 35.11 -6.13 -8.58
N LYS A 289 35.17 -7.34 -8.05
CA LYS A 289 34.10 -8.35 -8.20
C LYS A 289 32.77 -7.92 -7.60
N ARG A 290 32.77 -7.07 -6.58
CA ARG A 290 31.56 -6.47 -6.00
C ARG A 290 30.87 -5.54 -7.02
N SER A 291 31.66 -4.78 -7.76
CA SER A 291 31.16 -3.91 -8.85
C SER A 291 30.69 -4.73 -10.05
N VAL A 292 31.36 -5.85 -10.38
CA VAL A 292 30.89 -6.80 -11.41
C VAL A 292 29.54 -7.39 -11.02
N TRP A 293 29.34 -7.75 -9.75
CA TRP A 293 28.06 -8.25 -9.26
C TRP A 293 26.94 -7.19 -9.39
N ASP A 294 27.20 -5.95 -9.01
CA ASP A 294 26.25 -4.85 -9.16
C ASP A 294 25.91 -4.57 -10.63
N TRP A 295 26.90 -4.68 -11.52
CA TRP A 295 26.72 -4.59 -12.98
C TRP A 295 25.83 -5.73 -13.52
N LEU A 296 26.03 -6.96 -13.07
CA LEU A 296 25.17 -8.08 -13.44
C LEU A 296 23.73 -7.85 -13.00
N LYS A 297 23.50 -7.43 -11.76
CA LYS A 297 22.13 -7.08 -11.26
C LYS A 297 21.48 -5.97 -12.06
N PHE A 298 22.24 -4.95 -12.44
CA PHE A 298 21.75 -3.87 -13.30
C PHE A 298 21.28 -4.38 -14.66
N ASN A 299 22.05 -5.24 -15.31
CA ASN A 299 21.69 -5.83 -16.60
C ASN A 299 20.50 -6.79 -16.49
N ILE A 300 20.46 -7.64 -15.47
CA ILE A 300 19.31 -8.52 -15.18
C ILE A 300 18.03 -7.69 -15.02
N ARG A 301 18.09 -6.59 -14.25
CA ARG A 301 16.97 -5.68 -14.08
C ARG A 301 16.50 -5.05 -15.38
N ASN A 302 17.41 -4.50 -16.17
CA ASN A 302 17.08 -3.86 -17.44
C ASN A 302 16.51 -4.85 -18.45
N HIS A 303 17.05 -6.06 -18.50
CA HIS A 303 16.55 -7.14 -19.31
C HIS A 303 15.11 -7.52 -18.91
N ALA A 304 14.85 -7.73 -17.62
CA ALA A 304 13.52 -8.04 -17.11
C ALA A 304 12.50 -6.92 -17.42
N ILE A 305 12.93 -5.65 -17.32
CA ILE A 305 12.08 -4.50 -17.68
C ILE A 305 11.74 -4.52 -19.17
N SER A 306 12.74 -4.70 -20.03
CA SER A 306 12.56 -4.69 -21.49
C SER A 306 11.68 -5.84 -21.94
N TYR A 307 11.93 -7.05 -21.46
CA TYR A 307 11.14 -8.24 -21.75
C TYR A 307 9.67 -8.09 -21.26
N SER A 308 9.49 -7.59 -20.04
CA SER A 308 8.14 -7.32 -19.50
C SER A 308 7.35 -6.32 -20.32
N LYS A 309 8.00 -5.25 -20.84
CA LYS A 309 7.38 -4.26 -21.72
C LYS A 309 6.95 -4.89 -23.06
N GLN A 310 7.80 -5.74 -23.61
CA GLN A 310 7.49 -6.47 -24.86
C GLN A 310 6.29 -7.40 -24.65
N LYS A 311 6.31 -8.25 -23.62
CA LYS A 311 5.19 -9.15 -23.27
C LYS A 311 3.88 -8.39 -23.00
N ALA A 312 3.94 -7.25 -22.31
CA ALA A 312 2.76 -6.43 -22.08
C ALA A 312 2.16 -5.88 -23.38
N LYS A 313 3.03 -5.53 -24.37
CA LYS A 313 2.59 -5.08 -25.70
C LYS A 313 1.95 -6.22 -26.49
N GLU A 314 2.53 -7.41 -26.45
CA GLU A 314 2.00 -8.62 -27.09
C GLU A 314 0.63 -8.99 -26.51
N ARG A 315 0.52 -9.09 -25.17
CA ARG A 315 -0.75 -9.35 -24.48
C ARG A 315 -1.83 -8.31 -24.77
N SER A 316 -1.45 -7.02 -24.91
CA SER A 316 -2.41 -5.98 -25.26
C SER A 316 -2.90 -6.09 -26.71
N LYS A 317 -2.07 -6.59 -27.63
CA LYS A 317 -2.50 -6.88 -29.02
C LYS A 317 -3.45 -8.08 -29.04
N GLU A 318 -3.10 -9.14 -28.33
CA GLU A 318 -3.92 -10.35 -28.20
C GLU A 318 -5.30 -10.03 -27.59
N GLU A 319 -5.35 -9.25 -26.49
CA GLU A 319 -6.61 -8.79 -25.89
C GLU A 319 -7.51 -8.06 -26.89
N LYS A 320 -6.91 -7.17 -27.69
CA LYS A 320 -7.66 -6.43 -28.72
C LYS A 320 -8.16 -7.33 -29.84
N SER A 321 -7.34 -8.31 -30.26
CA SER A 321 -7.76 -9.29 -31.28
C SER A 321 -8.95 -10.11 -30.80
N LEU A 322 -8.83 -10.72 -29.62
CA LEU A 322 -9.91 -11.52 -29.04
C LEU A 322 -11.21 -10.72 -28.82
N GLN A 323 -11.08 -9.45 -28.39
CA GLN A 323 -12.25 -8.56 -28.27
C GLN A 323 -12.91 -8.28 -29.62
N ASN A 324 -12.11 -8.04 -30.67
CA ASN A 324 -12.60 -7.80 -32.02
C ASN A 324 -13.26 -9.05 -32.60
N ASP A 325 -12.65 -10.22 -32.45
CA ASP A 325 -13.18 -11.50 -32.91
C ASP A 325 -14.54 -11.82 -32.25
N TYR A 326 -14.65 -11.58 -30.95
CA TYR A 326 -15.91 -11.71 -30.21
C TYR A 326 -16.97 -10.72 -30.72
N GLN A 327 -16.59 -9.46 -31.01
CA GLN A 327 -17.52 -8.46 -31.56
C GLN A 327 -18.01 -8.83 -32.98
N ILE A 328 -17.11 -9.33 -33.83
CA ILE A 328 -17.45 -9.78 -35.19
C ILE A 328 -18.39 -11.00 -35.12
N ALA A 329 -18.07 -11.99 -34.29
CA ALA A 329 -18.91 -13.18 -34.12
C ALA A 329 -20.31 -12.81 -33.56
N THR A 330 -20.39 -11.85 -32.64
CA THR A 330 -21.65 -11.34 -32.10
C THR A 330 -22.52 -10.71 -33.21
N LYS A 331 -21.94 -9.84 -34.05
CA LYS A 331 -22.65 -9.19 -35.13
C LYS A 331 -23.16 -10.19 -36.15
N LYS A 332 -22.31 -11.16 -36.57
CA LYS A 332 -22.72 -12.19 -37.52
C LYS A 332 -23.86 -13.06 -37.01
N PHE A 333 -23.86 -13.40 -35.72
CA PHE A 333 -24.95 -14.14 -35.11
C PHE A 333 -26.24 -13.31 -35.00
N GLU A 334 -26.13 -11.99 -34.77
CA GLU A 334 -27.28 -11.07 -34.75
C GLU A 334 -27.91 -10.90 -36.14
N GLU A 335 -27.10 -10.95 -37.20
CA GLU A 335 -27.54 -10.81 -38.59
C GLU A 335 -28.10 -12.13 -39.17
N ASP A 336 -27.48 -13.27 -38.82
CA ASP A 336 -27.86 -14.59 -39.29
C ASP A 336 -27.70 -15.62 -38.15
N PRO A 337 -28.77 -15.94 -37.39
CA PRO A 337 -28.72 -16.81 -36.19
C PRO A 337 -28.70 -18.29 -36.55
N THR A 338 -27.68 -18.74 -37.27
CA THR A 338 -27.43 -20.16 -37.61
C THR A 338 -26.62 -20.85 -36.49
N VAL A 339 -26.72 -22.20 -36.46
CA VAL A 339 -25.94 -23.04 -35.53
C VAL A 339 -24.42 -22.81 -35.70
N SER A 340 -23.97 -22.60 -36.94
CA SER A 340 -22.58 -22.31 -37.26
C SER A 340 -22.12 -20.97 -36.66
N ASN A 341 -22.92 -19.93 -36.76
CA ASN A 341 -22.60 -18.61 -36.18
C ASN A 341 -22.70 -18.64 -34.65
N GLN A 342 -23.60 -19.47 -34.07
CA GLN A 342 -23.66 -19.68 -32.63
C GLN A 342 -22.40 -20.36 -32.09
N ASN A 343 -21.89 -21.39 -32.79
CA ASN A 343 -20.65 -22.07 -32.40
C ASN A 343 -19.46 -21.11 -32.44
N ARG A 344 -19.30 -20.32 -33.50
CA ARG A 344 -18.26 -19.29 -33.59
C ARG A 344 -18.33 -18.25 -32.48
N LEU A 345 -19.52 -17.83 -32.09
CA LEU A 345 -19.75 -16.91 -30.98
C LEU A 345 -19.30 -17.53 -29.65
N ASN A 346 -19.63 -18.79 -29.44
CA ASN A 346 -19.23 -19.51 -28.21
C ASN A 346 -17.71 -19.69 -28.14
N GLU A 347 -17.05 -20.10 -29.24
CA GLU A 347 -15.60 -20.24 -29.32
C GLU A 347 -14.88 -18.91 -29.03
N ALA A 348 -15.30 -17.81 -29.67
CA ALA A 348 -14.71 -16.50 -29.44
C ALA A 348 -14.94 -16.00 -28.01
N LYS A 349 -16.08 -16.35 -27.41
CA LYS A 349 -16.38 -16.03 -26.01
C LYS A 349 -15.49 -16.81 -25.03
N GLU A 350 -15.35 -18.12 -25.24
CA GLU A 350 -14.49 -18.99 -24.42
C GLU A 350 -13.03 -18.55 -24.48
N ALA A 351 -12.51 -18.24 -25.68
CA ALA A 351 -11.14 -17.72 -25.82
C ALA A 351 -10.90 -16.43 -25.05
N LEU A 352 -11.85 -15.50 -25.09
CA LEU A 352 -11.78 -14.25 -24.34
C LEU A 352 -11.90 -14.47 -22.82
N GLU A 353 -12.75 -15.40 -22.39
CA GLU A 353 -12.91 -15.76 -20.97
C GLU A 353 -11.64 -16.39 -20.39
N LEU A 354 -11.02 -17.34 -21.10
CA LEU A 354 -9.74 -17.96 -20.72
C LEU A 354 -8.62 -16.91 -20.59
N PHE A 355 -8.52 -15.98 -21.54
CA PHE A 355 -7.55 -14.88 -21.48
C PHE A 355 -7.74 -14.02 -20.21
N TYR A 356 -8.98 -13.70 -19.84
CA TYR A 356 -9.27 -12.95 -18.63
C TYR A 356 -9.04 -13.76 -17.35
N GLU A 357 -9.26 -15.07 -17.35
CA GLU A 357 -8.93 -15.93 -16.22
C GLU A 357 -7.43 -15.94 -15.93
N GLU A 358 -6.59 -16.08 -16.96
CA GLU A 358 -5.14 -16.01 -16.79
C GLU A 358 -4.67 -14.64 -16.27
N LYS A 359 -5.22 -13.57 -16.83
CA LYS A 359 -4.94 -12.20 -16.35
C LYS A 359 -5.33 -12.01 -14.88
N THR A 360 -6.35 -12.72 -14.43
CA THR A 360 -6.89 -12.71 -13.07
C THR A 360 -5.97 -13.39 -12.07
N LYS A 361 -5.33 -14.51 -12.42
CA LYS A 361 -4.39 -15.22 -11.53
C LYS A 361 -3.31 -14.29 -10.99
N GLY A 362 -2.73 -13.45 -11.86
CA GLY A 362 -1.72 -12.47 -11.45
C GLY A 362 -2.24 -11.40 -10.45
N ILE A 363 -3.51 -11.03 -10.56
CA ILE A 363 -4.14 -10.05 -9.65
C ILE A 363 -4.37 -10.65 -8.27
N ILE A 364 -4.81 -11.91 -8.21
CA ILE A 364 -5.04 -12.66 -6.96
C ILE A 364 -3.73 -12.76 -6.15
N ILE A 365 -2.63 -13.11 -6.82
CA ILE A 365 -1.30 -13.20 -6.17
C ILE A 365 -0.87 -11.85 -5.59
N ARG A 366 -1.03 -10.74 -6.31
CA ARG A 366 -0.68 -9.40 -5.83
C ARG A 366 -1.55 -8.94 -4.66
N ALA A 367 -2.82 -9.34 -4.64
CA ALA A 367 -3.73 -9.01 -3.56
C ALA A 367 -3.41 -9.74 -2.25
N ARG A 368 -2.51 -10.74 -2.26
CA ARG A 368 -2.16 -11.60 -1.11
C ARG A 368 -3.39 -12.20 -0.42
N ALA A 369 -4.41 -12.52 -1.19
CA ALA A 369 -5.62 -13.13 -0.67
C ALA A 369 -5.36 -14.59 -0.31
N ARG A 370 -5.83 -15.02 0.86
CA ARG A 370 -5.80 -16.41 1.26
C ARG A 370 -6.88 -17.17 0.47
N TRP A 371 -6.45 -18.14 -0.33
CA TRP A 371 -7.31 -18.93 -1.20
C TRP A 371 -8.48 -19.64 -0.45
N HIS A 372 -8.25 -20.02 0.81
CA HIS A 372 -9.21 -20.80 1.58
C HIS A 372 -10.50 -20.07 2.01
N GLU A 373 -10.51 -18.74 2.03
CA GLU A 373 -11.66 -17.99 2.55
C GLU A 373 -12.69 -17.60 1.47
N HIS A 374 -12.34 -17.69 0.14
CA HIS A 374 -13.14 -16.98 -0.87
C HIS A 374 -13.13 -17.62 -2.27
N GLY A 375 -13.26 -18.95 -2.36
CA GLY A 375 -13.14 -19.77 -3.60
C GLY A 375 -13.96 -19.36 -4.83
N GLU A 376 -14.96 -18.49 -4.72
CA GLU A 376 -15.81 -18.06 -5.83
C GLU A 376 -15.95 -16.53 -5.98
N ARG A 377 -15.10 -15.71 -5.32
CA ARG A 377 -15.24 -14.27 -5.38
C ARG A 377 -14.48 -13.64 -6.56
N ASN A 378 -15.17 -12.74 -7.27
CA ASN A 378 -14.75 -12.01 -8.44
C ASN A 378 -13.39 -11.27 -8.27
N THR A 379 -12.58 -11.23 -9.33
CA THR A 379 -11.32 -10.47 -9.53
C THR A 379 -11.27 -9.10 -8.87
N LYS A 380 -12.38 -8.43 -8.79
CA LYS A 380 -12.52 -7.07 -8.24
C LYS A 380 -12.41 -6.99 -6.73
N TYR A 381 -12.77 -8.05 -6.02
CA TYR A 381 -12.53 -8.16 -4.57
C TYR A 381 -11.03 -8.10 -4.27
N PHE A 382 -10.22 -8.83 -5.03
CA PHE A 382 -8.76 -8.87 -4.85
C PHE A 382 -8.06 -7.58 -5.24
N LEU A 383 -8.51 -6.89 -6.28
CA LEU A 383 -8.04 -5.55 -6.64
C LEU A 383 -8.34 -4.52 -5.54
N ASN A 384 -9.46 -4.68 -4.85
CA ASN A 384 -9.83 -3.81 -3.73
C ASN A 384 -9.02 -4.10 -2.47
N LEU A 385 -8.72 -5.36 -2.19
CA LEU A 385 -7.83 -5.74 -1.11
C LEU A 385 -6.44 -5.15 -1.30
N GLU A 386 -5.90 -5.22 -2.52
CA GLU A 386 -4.62 -4.59 -2.87
C GLU A 386 -4.66 -3.06 -2.64
N LYS A 387 -5.73 -2.39 -3.08
CA LYS A 387 -5.91 -0.94 -2.90
C LYS A 387 -6.11 -0.55 -1.44
N ARG A 388 -6.94 -1.29 -0.69
CA ARG A 388 -7.16 -1.06 0.75
C ARG A 388 -5.88 -1.23 1.55
N ASN A 389 -5.09 -2.25 1.23
CA ASN A 389 -3.80 -2.49 1.87
C ASN A 389 -2.78 -1.40 1.54
N ASN A 390 -2.81 -0.86 0.32
CA ASN A 390 -1.97 0.27 -0.07
C ASN A 390 -2.38 1.57 0.65
N VAL A 391 -3.68 1.88 0.74
CA VAL A 391 -4.18 3.08 1.44
C VAL A 391 -3.81 3.09 2.92
N LYS A 392 -3.88 1.95 3.60
CA LYS A 392 -3.52 1.83 5.03
C LYS A 392 -2.03 2.06 5.31
N LYS A 393 -1.17 1.81 4.34
CA LYS A 393 0.30 1.90 4.49
C LYS A 393 0.88 3.31 4.30
N HIS A 394 0.09 4.28 3.82
CA HIS A 394 0.61 5.60 3.49
C HIS A 394 0.34 6.62 4.60
N ILE A 395 1.35 7.40 4.94
CA ILE A 395 1.24 8.52 5.85
C ILE A 395 0.77 9.73 5.02
N ARG A 396 -0.45 10.20 5.30
CA ARG A 396 -1.09 11.31 4.58
C ARG A 396 -1.09 12.61 5.38
N LYS A 397 -0.98 12.51 6.70
CA LYS A 397 -0.94 13.64 7.64
C LYS A 397 0.16 13.38 8.66
N LEU A 398 0.97 14.39 8.93
CA LEU A 398 2.04 14.31 9.91
C LEU A 398 2.16 15.63 10.66
N LEU A 399 2.45 15.55 11.95
CA LEU A 399 2.79 16.70 12.77
C LEU A 399 4.25 17.08 12.50
N VAL A 400 4.47 18.25 11.91
CA VAL A 400 5.79 18.78 11.58
C VAL A 400 5.93 20.16 12.22
N SER A 401 6.91 20.34 13.09
CA SER A 401 7.17 21.61 13.79
C SER A 401 5.92 22.22 14.48
N GLY A 402 5.10 21.36 15.09
CA GLY A 402 3.89 21.78 15.84
C GLY A 402 2.63 22.01 14.98
N ALA A 403 2.71 21.83 13.64
CA ALA A 403 1.56 21.96 12.73
C ALA A 403 1.33 20.67 11.92
N ILE A 404 0.06 20.32 11.70
CA ILE A 404 -0.28 19.17 10.85
C ILE A 404 -0.10 19.58 9.38
N THR A 405 0.74 18.83 8.66
CA THR A 405 0.92 18.97 7.21
C THR A 405 0.35 17.79 6.45
N THR A 406 -0.14 18.04 5.24
CA THR A 406 -0.59 17.04 4.27
C THR A 406 0.27 17.06 3.00
N ASP A 407 1.27 17.95 2.95
CA ASP A 407 2.21 18.05 1.84
C ASP A 407 3.11 16.81 1.81
N PRO A 408 3.06 15.98 0.75
CA PRO A 408 3.80 14.72 0.68
C PRO A 408 5.32 14.90 0.70
N PHE A 409 5.84 16.03 0.21
CA PHE A 409 7.29 16.30 0.24
C PHE A 409 7.74 16.71 1.63
N LYS A 410 6.97 17.58 2.32
CA LYS A 410 7.26 17.93 3.72
C LYS A 410 7.13 16.74 4.65
N ILE A 411 6.16 15.85 4.40
CA ILE A 411 6.02 14.59 5.14
C ILE A 411 7.25 13.71 4.92
N LEU A 412 7.69 13.55 3.68
CA LEU A 412 8.85 12.72 3.33
C LEU A 412 10.16 13.28 3.93
N ASP A 413 10.35 14.60 3.89
CA ASP A 413 11.51 15.26 4.48
C ASP A 413 11.55 15.09 6.00
N GLU A 414 10.39 15.20 6.67
CA GLU A 414 10.30 14.95 8.12
C GLU A 414 10.60 13.49 8.46
N GLN A 415 10.11 12.55 7.65
CA GLN A 415 10.42 11.13 7.82
C GLN A 415 11.92 10.88 7.67
N LYS A 416 12.56 11.44 6.63
CA LYS A 416 14.02 11.37 6.44
C LYS A 416 14.75 11.97 7.65
N ARG A 417 14.37 13.17 8.07
CA ARG A 417 14.98 13.87 9.22
C ARG A 417 14.87 13.05 10.49
N PHE A 418 13.69 12.51 10.79
CA PHE A 418 13.44 11.72 11.98
C PHE A 418 14.33 10.47 12.04
N TYR A 419 14.38 9.68 10.95
CA TYR A 419 15.18 8.44 10.93
C TYR A 419 16.67 8.72 10.79
N HIS A 420 17.08 9.76 10.08
CA HIS A 420 18.49 10.18 10.05
C HIS A 420 18.99 10.52 11.46
N ASN A 421 18.20 11.29 12.23
CA ASN A 421 18.55 11.63 13.61
C ASN A 421 18.50 10.40 14.54
N LEU A 422 17.56 9.49 14.33
CA LEU A 422 17.46 8.26 15.12
C LEU A 422 18.69 7.36 14.93
N TYR A 423 19.17 7.22 13.69
CA TYR A 423 20.32 6.37 13.36
C TYR A 423 21.67 7.08 13.43
N LYS A 424 21.71 8.33 13.87
CA LYS A 424 22.95 9.05 14.13
C LYS A 424 23.51 8.61 15.49
N SER A 425 24.81 8.28 15.55
CA SER A 425 25.48 7.92 16.81
C SER A 425 25.38 9.09 17.82
N GLN A 426 25.12 8.75 19.07
CA GLN A 426 25.11 9.71 20.17
C GLN A 426 26.51 9.86 20.81
N PHE A 427 27.45 9.02 20.43
CA PHE A 427 28.80 8.96 20.97
C PHE A 427 29.86 9.06 19.87
N PRO A 428 29.83 10.10 19.01
CA PRO A 428 30.82 10.24 17.92
C PRO A 428 32.20 10.59 18.52
N GLY A 429 33.20 9.74 18.23
CA GLY A 429 34.58 10.04 18.58
C GLY A 429 34.99 9.87 20.03
N ILE A 430 34.17 9.24 20.85
CA ILE A 430 34.55 8.83 22.18
C ILE A 430 35.36 7.50 22.05
N ASP A 431 36.64 7.55 22.44
CA ASP A 431 37.39 6.32 22.75
C ASP A 431 36.62 5.61 23.87
N ASN A 432 35.89 4.54 23.53
CA ASN A 432 34.92 3.92 24.41
C ASN A 432 35.57 3.04 25.45
N ASN A 433 36.34 3.63 26.35
CA ASN A 433 36.82 2.97 27.55
C ASN A 433 35.67 2.55 28.48
N ASP A 434 34.57 3.33 28.53
CA ASP A 434 33.50 3.08 29.48
C ASP A 434 32.73 1.79 29.21
N GLY A 435 32.41 1.52 27.93
CA GLY A 435 31.76 0.27 27.51
C GLY A 435 32.67 -0.96 27.72
N GLU A 436 33.97 -0.85 27.44
CA GLU A 436 34.95 -1.92 27.72
C GLU A 436 35.17 -2.12 29.22
N ILE A 437 35.25 -1.05 30.01
CA ILE A 437 35.32 -1.11 31.49
C ILE A 437 34.08 -1.82 32.04
N PHE A 438 32.88 -1.45 31.58
CA PHE A 438 31.65 -2.10 31.98
C PHE A 438 31.69 -3.61 31.70
N LEU A 439 32.04 -4.01 30.50
CA LEU A 439 32.10 -5.42 30.09
C LEU A 439 33.17 -6.21 30.83
N ASN A 440 34.33 -5.60 31.14
CA ASN A 440 35.42 -6.23 31.90
C ASN A 440 35.06 -6.50 33.38
N ASN A 441 34.12 -5.75 33.95
CA ASN A 441 33.62 -5.97 35.30
C ASN A 441 32.56 -7.08 35.41
N LEU A 442 32.13 -7.65 34.25
CA LEU A 442 31.12 -8.70 34.20
C LEU A 442 31.77 -10.09 33.99
N ASN A 443 31.23 -11.07 34.70
CA ASN A 443 31.57 -12.46 34.43
C ASN A 443 30.73 -12.97 33.24
N ILE A 444 31.20 -12.65 32.02
CA ILE A 444 30.51 -12.97 30.76
C ILE A 444 30.86 -14.41 30.32
N PRO A 445 29.86 -15.28 30.03
CA PRO A 445 30.13 -16.60 29.51
C PRO A 445 30.83 -16.50 28.13
N LYS A 446 31.83 -17.33 27.92
CA LYS A 446 32.65 -17.31 26.68
C LYS A 446 32.40 -18.54 25.86
N LEU A 447 32.43 -18.37 24.54
CA LEU A 447 32.41 -19.49 23.60
C LEU A 447 33.64 -20.37 23.81
N SER A 448 33.48 -21.70 23.70
CA SER A 448 34.59 -22.62 23.59
C SER A 448 35.35 -22.38 22.28
N GLU A 449 36.63 -22.86 22.18
CA GLU A 449 37.38 -22.69 20.95
C GLU A 449 36.76 -23.45 19.76
N GLU A 450 36.07 -24.57 19.97
CA GLU A 450 35.32 -25.27 18.96
C GLU A 450 34.14 -24.44 18.43
N GLN A 451 33.35 -23.83 19.34
CA GLN A 451 32.23 -22.98 19.00
C GLN A 451 32.69 -21.70 18.28
N LYS A 452 33.77 -21.10 18.74
CA LYS A 452 34.42 -19.95 18.09
C LYS A 452 34.83 -20.32 16.66
N GLN A 453 35.55 -21.44 16.49
CA GLN A 453 36.04 -21.91 15.20
C GLN A 453 34.85 -22.22 14.23
N SER A 454 33.73 -22.74 14.74
CA SER A 454 32.55 -23.02 13.90
C SER A 454 31.90 -21.76 13.32
N CYS A 455 32.18 -20.60 13.89
CA CYS A 455 31.67 -19.30 13.41
C CYS A 455 32.64 -18.60 12.44
N GLU A 456 33.90 -19.05 12.34
CA GLU A 456 34.96 -18.38 11.59
C GLU A 456 34.98 -18.74 10.09
N GLY A 457 35.77 -17.99 9.34
CA GLY A 457 36.12 -18.24 7.95
C GLY A 457 35.15 -17.64 6.92
N GLU A 458 35.54 -17.82 5.67
CA GLU A 458 34.75 -17.43 4.50
C GLU A 458 33.43 -18.23 4.44
N ILE A 459 32.44 -17.70 3.72
CA ILE A 459 31.18 -18.41 3.45
C ILE A 459 31.37 -19.32 2.23
N SER A 460 30.99 -20.58 2.34
CA SER A 460 31.09 -21.52 1.21
C SER A 460 29.88 -21.45 0.27
N LEU A 461 30.05 -21.98 -0.95
CA LEU A 461 28.96 -22.05 -1.93
C LEU A 461 27.82 -22.95 -1.46
N GLU A 462 28.15 -24.05 -0.79
CA GLU A 462 27.23 -25.03 -0.22
C GLU A 462 26.42 -24.40 0.90
N GLU A 463 27.07 -23.61 1.76
CA GLU A 463 26.40 -22.84 2.82
C GLU A 463 25.41 -21.85 2.24
N LEU A 464 25.81 -21.05 1.23
CA LEU A 464 24.90 -20.12 0.56
C LEU A 464 23.72 -20.82 -0.10
N LYS A 465 23.91 -21.97 -0.72
CA LYS A 465 22.87 -22.77 -1.36
C LYS A 465 21.87 -23.30 -0.33
N SER A 466 22.34 -23.87 0.76
CA SER A 466 21.49 -24.35 1.87
C SER A 466 20.65 -23.21 2.46
N ILE A 467 21.28 -22.06 2.69
CA ILE A 467 20.59 -20.87 3.19
C ILE A 467 19.55 -20.38 2.18
N LEU A 468 19.87 -20.34 0.88
CA LEU A 468 18.93 -19.92 -0.17
C LEU A 468 17.67 -20.81 -0.17
N GLU A 469 17.83 -22.12 -0.03
CA GLU A 469 16.69 -23.06 0.02
C GLU A 469 15.75 -22.79 1.21
N SER A 470 16.30 -22.35 2.34
CA SER A 470 15.55 -22.05 3.56
C SER A 470 14.68 -20.76 3.48
N PHE A 471 14.82 -19.94 2.44
CA PHE A 471 14.03 -18.73 2.30
C PHE A 471 12.57 -19.00 1.84
N GLN A 472 11.64 -18.30 2.43
CA GLN A 472 10.22 -18.30 2.00
C GLN A 472 10.04 -17.48 0.73
N LYS A 473 9.25 -18.00 -0.21
CA LYS A 473 8.82 -17.30 -1.43
C LYS A 473 7.83 -16.15 -1.10
N ASN A 474 7.56 -15.30 -2.08
CA ASN A 474 6.57 -14.22 -2.01
C ASN A 474 6.87 -13.13 -0.97
N LYS A 475 8.14 -12.90 -0.64
CA LYS A 475 8.59 -11.78 0.20
C LYS A 475 9.03 -10.59 -0.66
N SER A 476 8.90 -9.38 -0.11
CA SER A 476 9.31 -8.15 -0.82
C SER A 476 10.83 -8.07 -0.95
N PRO A 477 11.35 -7.79 -2.17
CA PRO A 477 12.77 -7.52 -2.38
C PRO A 477 13.17 -6.14 -1.85
N GLY A 478 14.46 -5.81 -1.88
CA GLY A 478 15.01 -4.48 -1.63
C GLY A 478 14.84 -3.51 -2.80
N ASN A 479 15.73 -2.51 -2.88
CA ASN A 479 15.68 -1.45 -3.88
C ASN A 479 16.07 -1.89 -5.30
N ASP A 480 16.86 -2.97 -5.43
CA ASP A 480 17.20 -3.57 -6.72
C ASP A 480 16.00 -4.26 -7.38
N GLY A 481 14.99 -4.61 -6.58
CA GLY A 481 13.76 -5.21 -7.03
C GLY A 481 13.85 -6.68 -7.41
N ILE A 482 14.98 -7.34 -7.16
CA ILE A 482 15.22 -8.76 -7.50
C ILE A 482 14.72 -9.65 -6.35
N PRO A 483 13.69 -10.50 -6.56
CA PRO A 483 13.08 -11.31 -5.50
C PRO A 483 13.85 -12.60 -5.27
N ILE A 484 13.57 -13.28 -4.15
CA ILE A 484 14.23 -14.55 -3.79
C ILE A 484 13.99 -15.66 -4.83
N GLU A 485 12.84 -15.63 -5.48
CA GLU A 485 12.50 -16.59 -6.55
C GLU A 485 13.52 -16.56 -7.68
N PHE A 486 14.00 -15.37 -8.05
CA PHE A 486 15.08 -15.23 -9.06
C PHE A 486 16.34 -15.97 -8.64
N TYR A 487 16.81 -15.74 -7.41
CA TYR A 487 18.01 -16.41 -6.89
C TYR A 487 17.85 -17.93 -6.84
N LYS A 488 16.65 -18.42 -6.47
CA LYS A 488 16.37 -19.86 -6.45
C LYS A 488 16.32 -20.48 -7.84
N THR A 489 15.71 -19.80 -8.82
CA THR A 489 15.56 -20.32 -10.19
C THR A 489 16.87 -20.23 -10.96
N CYS A 490 17.60 -19.12 -10.82
CA CYS A 490 18.80 -18.84 -11.62
C CYS A 490 20.12 -19.17 -10.87
N TRP A 491 20.07 -19.89 -9.73
CA TRP A 491 21.24 -20.12 -8.89
C TRP A 491 22.44 -20.63 -9.68
N ASN A 492 22.27 -21.66 -10.50
CA ASN A 492 23.34 -22.26 -11.28
C ASN A 492 24.01 -21.29 -12.28
N LEU A 493 23.32 -20.24 -12.66
CA LEU A 493 23.82 -19.23 -13.60
C LEU A 493 24.59 -18.10 -12.91
N ILE A 494 24.30 -17.85 -11.63
CA ILE A 494 24.80 -16.66 -10.91
C ILE A 494 25.71 -16.99 -9.73
N SER A 495 25.72 -18.25 -9.25
CA SER A 495 26.41 -18.68 -8.02
C SER A 495 27.89 -18.30 -7.99
N ASP A 496 28.63 -18.56 -9.10
CA ASP A 496 30.05 -18.25 -9.17
C ASP A 496 30.35 -16.76 -9.04
N SER A 497 29.58 -15.93 -9.71
CA SER A 497 29.73 -14.46 -9.61
C SER A 497 29.31 -13.94 -8.26
N PHE A 498 28.35 -14.61 -7.63
CA PHE A 498 27.87 -14.22 -6.30
C PHE A 498 28.91 -14.58 -5.23
N ILE A 499 29.48 -15.78 -5.23
CA ILE A 499 30.52 -16.17 -4.26
C ILE A 499 31.81 -15.34 -4.43
N GLU A 500 32.19 -14.99 -5.67
CA GLU A 500 33.28 -14.06 -5.92
C GLU A 500 33.05 -12.70 -5.25
N CYS A 501 31.83 -12.15 -5.36
CA CYS A 501 31.44 -10.91 -4.69
C CYS A 501 31.46 -11.04 -3.16
N VAL A 502 30.97 -12.16 -2.61
CA VAL A 502 30.92 -12.43 -1.17
C VAL A 502 32.35 -12.48 -0.59
N ASN A 503 33.26 -13.25 -1.21
CA ASN A 503 34.63 -13.38 -0.73
C ASN A 503 35.39 -12.05 -0.83
N GLU A 504 35.16 -11.29 -1.89
CA GLU A 504 35.79 -9.98 -2.03
C GLU A 504 35.23 -8.96 -1.00
N SER A 505 33.93 -9.05 -0.69
CA SER A 505 33.32 -8.23 0.37
C SER A 505 33.94 -8.53 1.75
N PHE A 506 34.19 -9.80 2.05
CA PHE A 506 34.87 -10.24 3.28
C PHE A 506 36.30 -9.70 3.35
N LYS A 507 37.06 -9.85 2.26
CA LYS A 507 38.46 -9.41 2.17
C LYS A 507 38.62 -7.90 2.34
N PHE A 508 37.70 -7.10 1.77
CA PHE A 508 37.77 -5.64 1.83
C PHE A 508 37.01 -5.04 3.03
N GLY A 509 36.26 -5.84 3.78
CA GLY A 509 35.48 -5.38 4.92
C GLY A 509 34.31 -4.47 4.54
N GLU A 510 33.80 -4.58 3.30
CA GLU A 510 32.71 -3.74 2.81
C GLU A 510 31.90 -4.46 1.73
N MET A 511 30.59 -4.40 1.83
CA MET A 511 29.65 -4.97 0.85
C MET A 511 29.61 -4.15 -0.46
N SER A 512 29.03 -4.71 -1.53
CA SER A 512 28.83 -3.96 -2.77
C SER A 512 27.95 -2.71 -2.56
N CYS A 513 28.04 -1.75 -3.46
CA CYS A 513 27.30 -0.48 -3.35
C CYS A 513 25.78 -0.69 -3.25
N THR A 514 25.22 -1.64 -3.99
CA THR A 514 23.77 -1.92 -3.93
C THR A 514 23.38 -2.71 -2.68
N GLN A 515 24.24 -3.59 -2.17
CA GLN A 515 24.00 -4.39 -0.97
C GLN A 515 23.96 -3.54 0.30
N ARG A 516 24.71 -2.43 0.34
CA ARG A 516 24.73 -1.46 1.45
C ARG A 516 23.45 -0.62 1.55
N LYS A 517 22.64 -0.55 0.49
CA LYS A 517 21.44 0.29 0.42
C LYS A 517 20.20 -0.45 0.86
N ALA A 518 19.40 0.19 1.70
CA ALA A 518 18.10 -0.32 2.12
C ALA A 518 16.99 0.72 1.93
N VAL A 519 15.75 0.25 1.91
CA VAL A 519 14.57 1.11 1.86
C VAL A 519 13.77 0.92 3.13
N ILE A 520 13.57 1.99 3.89
CA ILE A 520 12.71 1.99 5.07
C ILE A 520 11.26 2.17 4.63
N THR A 521 10.44 1.17 4.94
CA THR A 521 8.98 1.25 4.85
C THR A 521 8.38 1.30 6.24
N LEU A 522 7.29 2.06 6.40
CA LEU A 522 6.73 2.38 7.70
C LEU A 522 5.47 1.55 7.96
N ILE A 523 5.38 0.97 9.15
CA ILE A 523 4.22 0.23 9.64
C ILE A 523 3.68 0.92 10.89
N GLU A 524 2.37 1.21 10.91
CA GLU A 524 1.72 1.85 12.05
C GLU A 524 1.72 0.96 13.31
N LYS A 525 1.90 1.57 14.47
CA LYS A 525 1.59 0.96 15.77
C LYS A 525 0.08 1.05 15.99
N GLN A 526 -0.60 -0.09 16.08
CA GLN A 526 -2.06 -0.12 16.24
C GLN A 526 -2.52 0.67 17.49
N GLY A 527 -3.59 1.46 17.32
CA GLY A 527 -4.19 2.22 18.42
C GLY A 527 -3.40 3.47 18.85
N LYS A 528 -2.32 3.83 18.16
CA LYS A 528 -1.53 5.05 18.40
C LYS A 528 -1.84 6.15 17.39
N ASP A 529 -1.56 7.40 17.76
CA ASP A 529 -1.74 8.56 16.88
C ASP A 529 -0.82 8.46 15.66
N ARG A 530 -1.42 8.38 14.47
CA ARG A 530 -0.72 8.24 13.19
C ARG A 530 -0.01 9.52 12.73
N THR A 531 -0.29 10.66 13.35
CA THR A 531 0.33 11.94 13.00
C THR A 531 1.73 12.10 13.60
N LEU A 532 2.11 11.22 14.54
CA LEU A 532 3.40 11.25 15.21
C LEU A 532 4.35 10.19 14.62
N MET A 533 5.57 10.60 14.24
CA MET A 533 6.59 9.70 13.66
C MET A 533 7.03 8.57 14.58
N GLU A 534 7.05 8.80 15.89
CA GLU A 534 7.43 7.79 16.90
C GLU A 534 6.47 6.58 16.93
N ASN A 535 5.23 6.77 16.43
CA ASN A 535 4.20 5.73 16.35
C ASN A 535 4.28 4.87 15.09
N TRP A 536 5.36 5.02 14.31
CA TRP A 536 5.64 4.20 13.14
C TRP A 536 6.87 3.34 13.36
N ARG A 537 6.78 2.05 12.97
CA ARG A 537 7.90 1.11 13.00
C ARG A 537 8.63 1.13 11.65
N PRO A 538 9.95 1.33 11.64
CA PRO A 538 10.74 1.21 10.41
C PRO A 538 11.00 -0.26 10.08
N ILE A 539 10.66 -0.69 8.89
CA ILE A 539 11.07 -1.99 8.36
C ILE A 539 12.04 -1.75 7.21
N SER A 540 13.24 -2.23 7.35
CA SER A 540 14.28 -2.12 6.33
C SER A 540 14.13 -3.21 5.27
N LEU A 541 13.81 -2.80 4.05
CA LEU A 541 13.84 -3.67 2.88
C LEU A 541 15.27 -3.70 2.32
N ILE A 542 16.03 -4.70 2.75
CA ILE A 542 17.40 -4.98 2.32
C ILE A 542 17.33 -5.85 1.08
N ASN A 543 18.30 -5.72 0.17
CA ASN A 543 18.40 -6.55 -1.03
C ASN A 543 18.56 -8.02 -0.67
N VAL A 544 18.01 -8.88 -1.50
CA VAL A 544 17.92 -10.33 -1.21
C VAL A 544 19.30 -10.96 -1.13
N ASP A 545 20.23 -10.56 -1.99
CA ASP A 545 21.62 -11.02 -1.97
C ASP A 545 22.30 -10.70 -0.63
N ALA A 546 22.17 -9.47 -0.12
CA ALA A 546 22.69 -9.12 1.20
C ALA A 546 22.02 -9.94 2.33
N LYS A 547 20.70 -10.22 2.20
CA LYS A 547 19.99 -11.08 3.16
C LYS A 547 20.48 -12.53 3.15
N ILE A 548 20.88 -13.07 1.99
CA ILE A 548 21.41 -14.42 1.88
C ILE A 548 22.73 -14.51 2.68
N ILE A 549 23.63 -13.55 2.48
CA ILE A 549 24.91 -13.48 3.20
C ILE A 549 24.67 -13.30 4.71
N SER A 550 23.84 -12.32 5.07
CA SER A 550 23.50 -12.05 6.48
C SER A 550 22.88 -13.26 7.19
N LYS A 551 22.04 -14.04 6.48
CA LYS A 551 21.41 -15.24 7.03
C LYS A 551 22.39 -16.40 7.21
N ALA A 552 23.44 -16.49 6.38
CA ALA A 552 24.51 -17.48 6.57
C ALA A 552 25.25 -17.20 7.88
N ILE A 553 25.67 -15.96 8.10
CA ILE A 553 26.31 -15.57 9.37
C ILE A 553 25.34 -15.72 10.55
N ALA A 554 24.08 -15.38 10.37
CA ALA A 554 23.04 -15.55 11.39
C ALA A 554 22.85 -17.03 11.79
N ALA A 555 23.00 -17.97 10.86
CA ALA A 555 22.92 -19.40 11.16
C ALA A 555 24.08 -19.86 12.04
N ARG A 556 25.33 -19.42 11.73
CA ARG A 556 26.51 -19.71 12.56
C ARG A 556 26.33 -19.18 13.98
N VAL A 557 25.92 -17.93 14.13
CA VAL A 557 25.68 -17.31 15.45
C VAL A 557 24.55 -18.02 16.20
N LYS A 558 23.45 -18.35 15.53
CA LYS A 558 22.27 -19.01 16.15
C LYS A 558 22.64 -20.33 16.84
N ASP A 559 23.55 -21.11 16.28
CA ASP A 559 23.89 -22.43 16.81
C ASP A 559 24.70 -22.36 18.11
N VAL A 560 25.42 -21.28 18.33
CA VAL A 560 26.26 -21.08 19.53
C VAL A 560 25.55 -20.27 20.63
N LEU A 561 24.49 -19.50 20.30
CA LEU A 561 23.78 -18.67 21.28
C LEU A 561 23.28 -19.43 22.53
N PRO A 562 22.73 -20.67 22.43
CA PRO A 562 22.25 -21.36 23.63
C PRO A 562 23.28 -21.56 24.72
N SER A 563 24.57 -21.56 24.38
CA SER A 563 25.67 -21.74 25.35
C SER A 563 26.07 -20.46 26.11
N ILE A 564 25.74 -19.29 25.57
CA ILE A 564 26.14 -17.98 26.11
C ILE A 564 24.98 -17.07 26.53
N ILE A 565 23.77 -17.37 26.10
CA ILE A 565 22.56 -16.63 26.49
C ILE A 565 21.84 -17.39 27.58
N HIS A 566 21.61 -16.72 28.71
CA HIS A 566 20.93 -17.30 29.88
C HIS A 566 19.53 -17.80 29.55
N HIS A 567 19.06 -18.84 30.27
CA HIS A 567 17.76 -19.49 30.01
C HIS A 567 16.56 -18.55 30.20
N ASN A 568 16.68 -17.50 31.00
CA ASN A 568 15.63 -16.49 31.22
C ASN A 568 15.34 -15.62 29.99
N GLN A 569 16.19 -15.62 28.97
CA GLN A 569 15.92 -15.02 27.65
C GLN A 569 15.34 -16.07 26.71
N THR A 570 14.08 -15.89 26.35
CA THR A 570 13.37 -16.85 25.48
C THR A 570 13.14 -16.36 24.06
N GLY A 571 13.48 -15.09 23.76
CA GLY A 571 13.36 -14.52 22.43
C GLY A 571 14.47 -14.96 21.48
N TYR A 572 14.13 -15.37 20.28
CA TYR A 572 15.05 -15.73 19.16
C TYR A 572 16.10 -16.81 19.45
N VAL A 573 16.13 -17.42 20.63
CA VAL A 573 17.04 -18.53 20.95
C VAL A 573 16.39 -19.85 20.54
N LYS A 574 17.21 -20.77 19.97
CA LYS A 574 16.73 -22.07 19.52
C LYS A 574 16.09 -22.86 20.67
N ASP A 575 14.96 -23.53 20.36
CA ASP A 575 14.20 -24.39 21.27
C ASP A 575 13.61 -23.70 22.51
N ARG A 576 13.55 -22.35 22.51
CA ARG A 576 12.87 -21.54 23.54
C ARG A 576 11.68 -20.79 22.92
N TYR A 577 10.65 -20.54 23.73
CA TYR A 577 9.45 -19.82 23.26
C TYR A 577 8.84 -18.94 24.35
N ILE A 578 8.07 -17.92 23.95
CA ILE A 578 7.50 -16.90 24.84
C ILE A 578 6.63 -17.50 25.98
N GLY A 579 5.98 -18.65 25.75
CA GLY A 579 5.16 -19.31 26.75
C GLY A 579 5.92 -19.69 28.01
N GLU A 580 7.23 -19.95 27.92
CA GLU A 580 8.09 -20.22 29.09
C GLU A 580 8.20 -18.99 29.97
N THR A 581 8.46 -17.82 29.40
CA THR A 581 8.49 -16.55 30.14
C THR A 581 7.16 -16.24 30.80
N VAL A 582 6.04 -16.37 30.05
CA VAL A 582 4.70 -16.11 30.58
C VAL A 582 4.36 -17.07 31.71
N ARG A 583 4.63 -18.38 31.55
CA ARG A 583 4.39 -19.37 32.58
C ARG A 583 5.22 -19.10 33.83
N SER A 584 6.51 -18.77 33.66
CA SER A 584 7.39 -18.42 34.80
C SER A 584 6.87 -17.22 35.59
N ILE A 585 6.31 -16.20 34.94
CA ILE A 585 5.71 -15.05 35.62
C ILE A 585 4.53 -15.51 36.50
N PHE A 586 3.62 -16.32 35.95
CA PHE A 586 2.47 -16.83 36.70
C PHE A 586 2.88 -17.74 37.84
N ASP A 587 3.84 -18.65 37.64
CA ASP A 587 4.35 -19.53 38.68
C ASP A 587 5.00 -18.75 39.85
N ILE A 588 5.76 -17.68 39.52
CA ILE A 588 6.35 -16.79 40.52
C ILE A 588 5.24 -16.05 41.31
N MET A 589 4.22 -15.53 40.64
CA MET A 589 3.09 -14.86 41.28
C MET A 589 2.34 -15.80 42.23
N GLU A 590 1.98 -17.00 41.77
CA GLU A 590 1.30 -18.01 42.57
C GLU A 590 2.14 -18.44 43.78
N PHE A 591 3.45 -18.65 43.60
CA PHE A 591 4.35 -19.01 44.69
C PHE A 591 4.45 -17.89 45.74
N THR A 592 4.63 -16.63 45.32
CA THR A 592 4.72 -15.49 46.23
C THR A 592 3.43 -15.25 47.00
N ASP A 593 2.27 -15.45 46.35
CA ASP A 593 0.96 -15.36 47.05
C ASP A 593 0.78 -16.46 48.09
N ASN A 594 1.12 -17.70 47.76
CA ASN A 594 1.00 -18.85 48.68
C ASN A 594 1.94 -18.73 49.91
N GLU A 595 3.16 -18.27 49.69
CA GLU A 595 4.19 -18.14 50.75
C GLU A 595 4.15 -16.77 51.46
N ASN A 596 3.23 -15.86 51.07
CA ASN A 596 3.15 -14.48 51.56
C ASN A 596 4.47 -13.70 51.43
N ILE A 597 5.22 -13.91 50.35
CA ILE A 597 6.46 -13.23 50.05
C ILE A 597 6.14 -11.93 49.30
N PRO A 598 6.59 -10.75 49.80
CA PRO A 598 6.41 -9.51 49.06
C PRO A 598 7.25 -9.53 47.79
N GLY A 599 6.70 -9.09 46.68
CA GLY A 599 7.40 -9.01 45.40
C GLY A 599 6.88 -7.89 44.50
N ILE A 600 7.72 -7.49 43.55
CA ILE A 600 7.38 -6.49 42.54
C ILE A 600 7.78 -7.01 41.16
N LEU A 601 6.88 -6.86 40.19
CA LEU A 601 7.17 -7.04 38.79
C LEU A 601 7.30 -5.65 38.15
N ILE A 602 8.44 -5.38 37.50
CA ILE A 602 8.68 -4.16 36.72
C ILE A 602 8.79 -4.54 35.27
N PHE A 603 7.84 -4.08 34.45
CA PHE A 603 7.88 -4.26 33.00
C PHE A 603 8.65 -3.11 32.36
N ILE A 604 9.70 -3.44 31.61
CA ILE A 604 10.64 -2.48 31.03
C ILE A 604 10.46 -2.56 29.50
N ASP A 605 10.11 -1.43 28.87
CA ASP A 605 10.00 -1.28 27.41
C ASP A 605 11.11 -0.34 26.92
N PHE A 606 12.06 -0.86 26.15
CA PHE A 606 13.17 -0.07 25.62
C PHE A 606 12.72 0.77 24.43
N ARG A 607 12.96 2.08 24.51
CA ARG A 607 12.62 2.99 23.42
C ARG A 607 13.45 2.73 22.17
N LYS A 608 12.84 2.15 21.11
CA LYS A 608 13.52 1.89 19.84
C LYS A 608 14.76 0.98 19.97
N ALA A 609 14.71 -0.02 20.82
CA ALA A 609 15.80 -0.91 21.19
C ALA A 609 16.74 -1.33 20.03
N PHE A 610 16.16 -1.87 18.95
CA PHE A 610 16.91 -2.27 17.77
C PHE A 610 17.54 -1.11 17.01
N ASP A 611 16.90 0.06 17.02
CA ASP A 611 17.30 1.21 16.20
C ASP A 611 18.39 2.08 16.87
N THR A 612 18.66 1.86 18.18
CA THR A 612 19.57 2.71 18.97
C THR A 612 20.83 2.01 19.46
N LEU A 613 21.03 0.73 19.14
CA LEU A 613 22.21 -0.03 19.53
C LEU A 613 23.47 0.53 18.87
N GLU A 614 24.43 1.01 19.66
CA GLU A 614 25.71 1.56 19.17
C GLU A 614 26.64 0.44 18.68
N TRP A 615 27.21 0.62 17.49
CA TRP A 615 28.01 -0.45 16.87
C TRP A 615 29.34 -0.73 17.57
N HIS A 616 29.99 0.31 18.11
CA HIS A 616 31.23 0.12 18.88
C HIS A 616 30.99 -0.75 20.12
N TYR A 617 29.86 -0.52 20.82
CA TYR A 617 29.47 -1.35 21.95
C TYR A 617 29.17 -2.80 21.52
N LEU A 618 28.45 -2.97 20.40
CA LEU A 618 28.18 -4.28 19.83
C LEU A 618 29.48 -5.06 19.52
N PHE A 619 30.50 -4.41 18.94
CA PHE A 619 31.77 -5.04 18.66
C PHE A 619 32.54 -5.42 19.94
N SER A 620 32.45 -4.61 20.98
CA SER A 620 33.02 -4.93 22.30
C SER A 620 32.28 -6.11 22.95
N CYS A 621 30.96 -6.21 22.82
CA CYS A 621 30.19 -7.39 23.26
C CYS A 621 30.64 -8.67 22.53
N LEU A 622 30.79 -8.65 21.21
CA LEU A 622 31.25 -9.81 20.44
C LEU A 622 32.61 -10.31 20.92
N LYS A 623 33.55 -9.38 21.18
CA LYS A 623 34.88 -9.74 21.75
C LYS A 623 34.74 -10.32 23.16
N ALA A 624 33.89 -9.75 24.00
CA ALA A 624 33.69 -10.20 25.40
C ALA A 624 33.12 -11.63 25.48
N PHE A 625 32.23 -12.01 24.54
CA PHE A 625 31.71 -13.38 24.39
C PHE A 625 32.70 -14.35 23.71
N ASN A 626 33.91 -13.91 23.32
CA ASN A 626 34.95 -14.67 22.66
C ASN A 626 34.62 -15.09 21.22
N PHE A 627 33.85 -14.27 20.47
CA PHE A 627 33.75 -14.48 19.02
C PHE A 627 35.08 -14.16 18.34
N GLY A 628 35.40 -14.91 17.28
CA GLY A 628 36.64 -14.77 16.57
C GLY A 628 36.71 -13.58 15.60
N PRO A 629 37.88 -13.28 15.06
CA PRO A 629 38.10 -12.10 14.22
C PRO A 629 37.33 -12.12 12.90
N ASP A 630 37.12 -13.30 12.30
CA ASP A 630 36.43 -13.40 11.02
C ASP A 630 34.94 -13.12 11.16
N LEU A 631 34.29 -13.64 12.22
CA LEU A 631 32.89 -13.29 12.51
C LEU A 631 32.74 -11.79 12.79
N ILE A 632 33.63 -11.22 13.61
CA ILE A 632 33.60 -9.78 13.90
C ILE A 632 33.80 -8.96 12.61
N ASN A 633 34.69 -9.42 11.71
CA ASN A 633 34.89 -8.79 10.40
C ASN A 633 33.62 -8.88 9.53
N TRP A 634 32.92 -10.02 9.50
CA TRP A 634 31.63 -10.14 8.82
C TRP A 634 30.61 -9.14 9.36
N VAL A 635 30.44 -9.05 10.69
CA VAL A 635 29.50 -8.10 11.29
C VAL A 635 29.90 -6.66 10.92
N ARG A 636 31.19 -6.32 10.96
CA ARG A 636 31.68 -5.00 10.59
C ARG A 636 31.40 -4.71 9.11
N THR A 637 31.61 -5.68 8.22
CA THR A 637 31.34 -5.59 6.78
C THR A 637 29.86 -5.25 6.50
N PHE A 638 28.92 -5.81 7.27
CA PHE A 638 27.48 -5.52 7.11
C PHE A 638 27.08 -4.11 7.53
N TYR A 639 27.85 -3.44 8.40
CA TYR A 639 27.54 -2.11 8.90
C TYR A 639 28.44 -1.01 8.30
N GLN A 640 29.45 -1.37 7.50
CA GLN A 640 30.35 -0.41 6.87
C GLN A 640 29.62 0.38 5.77
N ASN A 641 29.58 1.72 5.90
CA ASN A 641 29.06 2.67 4.90
C ASN A 641 27.62 2.36 4.44
N ILE A 642 26.76 1.84 5.33
CA ILE A 642 25.40 1.52 5.00
C ILE A 642 24.51 2.77 4.93
N GLN A 643 23.57 2.72 3.98
CA GLN A 643 22.66 3.83 3.71
C GLN A 643 21.22 3.35 3.64
N SER A 644 20.31 4.23 4.01
CA SER A 644 18.86 3.99 3.87
C SER A 644 18.16 5.22 3.30
N CYS A 645 17.04 4.97 2.62
CA CYS A 645 16.08 6.01 2.26
C CYS A 645 14.70 5.62 2.79
N VAL A 646 13.83 6.60 3.00
CA VAL A 646 12.44 6.33 3.41
C VAL A 646 11.54 6.38 2.19
N ILE A 647 10.57 5.46 2.12
CA ILE A 647 9.55 5.47 1.08
C ILE A 647 8.15 5.70 1.67
N ASN A 648 7.44 6.69 1.12
CA ASN A 648 6.04 6.94 1.44
C ASN A 648 5.26 7.23 0.16
N ASN A 649 4.15 6.52 -0.06
CA ASN A 649 3.31 6.63 -1.26
C ASN A 649 4.10 6.54 -2.59
N GLY A 650 5.15 5.72 -2.64
CA GLY A 650 6.00 5.57 -3.82
C GLY A 650 7.00 6.70 -4.05
N LEU A 651 7.00 7.77 -3.25
CA LEU A 651 8.05 8.77 -3.21
C LEU A 651 9.17 8.27 -2.29
N ALA A 652 10.41 8.38 -2.73
CA ALA A 652 11.59 8.03 -1.94
C ALA A 652 12.36 9.30 -1.57
N SER A 653 12.85 9.36 -0.33
CA SER A 653 13.79 10.39 0.09
C SER A 653 15.18 10.14 -0.52
N ASP A 654 16.09 11.11 -0.41
CA ASP A 654 17.51 10.83 -0.60
C ASP A 654 18.01 9.82 0.42
N TYR A 655 19.11 9.15 0.08
CA TYR A 655 19.81 8.25 1.00
C TYR A 655 20.50 9.04 2.12
N PHE A 656 20.49 8.48 3.32
CA PHE A 656 21.26 8.95 4.47
C PHE A 656 22.03 7.80 5.09
N THR A 657 23.16 8.09 5.68
CA THR A 657 24.05 7.12 6.34
C THR A 657 23.50 6.76 7.71
N LEU A 658 23.66 5.49 8.09
CA LEU A 658 23.41 5.01 9.44
C LEU A 658 24.74 4.91 10.18
N GLU A 659 24.73 5.24 11.48
CA GLU A 659 25.90 5.21 12.36
C GLU A 659 25.68 4.31 13.57
N ARG A 660 24.43 3.88 13.82
CA ARG A 660 24.02 2.94 14.86
C ARG A 660 22.76 2.17 14.48
N GLY A 661 22.36 1.26 15.35
CA GLY A 661 21.15 0.45 15.20
C GLY A 661 21.36 -0.81 14.37
N VAL A 662 20.57 -1.84 14.65
CA VAL A 662 20.51 -3.07 13.88
C VAL A 662 19.22 -3.06 13.05
N ARG A 663 19.34 -3.34 11.72
CA ARG A 663 18.25 -3.11 10.78
C ARG A 663 17.08 -4.08 11.01
N GLN A 664 15.88 -3.57 11.29
CA GLN A 664 14.67 -4.38 11.41
C GLN A 664 14.32 -5.02 10.06
N GLY A 665 14.42 -6.34 9.97
CA GLY A 665 14.22 -7.11 8.73
C GLY A 665 15.49 -7.75 8.16
N ASP A 666 16.64 -7.57 8.82
CA ASP A 666 17.87 -8.29 8.58
C ASP A 666 17.89 -9.59 9.41
N PRO A 667 18.20 -10.75 8.84
CA PRO A 667 18.25 -12.02 9.57
C PRO A 667 19.24 -12.07 10.76
N LEU A 668 20.33 -11.33 10.70
CA LEU A 668 21.36 -11.29 11.75
C LEU A 668 21.00 -10.39 12.91
N SER A 669 20.22 -9.32 12.67
CA SER A 669 19.90 -8.29 13.65
C SER A 669 19.36 -8.79 14.99
N PRO A 670 18.42 -9.75 15.05
CA PRO A 670 17.92 -10.26 16.31
C PRO A 670 19.02 -10.86 17.22
N TYR A 671 19.94 -11.59 16.64
CA TYR A 671 21.02 -12.26 17.38
C TYR A 671 22.05 -11.26 17.90
N LEU A 672 22.39 -10.26 17.10
CA LEU A 672 23.28 -9.17 17.54
C LEU A 672 22.66 -8.37 18.68
N PHE A 673 21.36 -8.10 18.62
CA PHE A 673 20.63 -7.44 19.70
C PHE A 673 20.64 -8.29 20.99
N LEU A 674 20.40 -9.62 20.86
CA LEU A 674 20.44 -10.52 22.02
C LEU A 674 21.81 -10.50 22.72
N LEU A 675 22.90 -10.51 21.97
CA LEU A 675 24.25 -10.44 22.54
C LEU A 675 24.50 -9.14 23.29
N ALA A 676 23.98 -8.02 22.78
CA ALA A 676 24.13 -6.74 23.46
C ALA A 676 23.26 -6.67 24.74
N ILE A 677 21.98 -7.07 24.68
CA ILE A 677 21.10 -6.98 25.86
C ILE A 677 21.43 -8.01 26.94
N GLU A 678 22.05 -9.14 26.58
CA GLU A 678 22.48 -10.14 27.56
C GLU A 678 23.53 -9.59 28.52
N THR A 679 24.38 -8.66 28.11
CA THR A 679 25.37 -8.03 29.01
C THR A 679 24.69 -7.20 30.07
N LEU A 680 23.61 -6.50 29.77
CA LEU A 680 22.75 -5.83 30.75
C LEU A 680 22.11 -6.87 31.71
N ALA A 681 21.58 -7.95 31.16
CA ALA A 681 20.98 -9.03 31.94
C ALA A 681 22.00 -9.68 32.89
N ILE A 682 23.24 -9.88 32.46
CA ILE A 682 24.35 -10.37 33.29
C ILE A 682 24.64 -9.38 34.42
N SER A 683 24.74 -8.08 34.13
CA SER A 683 24.95 -7.04 35.14
C SER A 683 23.88 -7.07 36.23
N ILE A 684 22.62 -7.18 35.87
CA ILE A 684 21.50 -7.26 36.82
C ILE A 684 21.60 -8.53 37.68
N ARG A 685 21.86 -9.69 37.04
CA ARG A 685 22.01 -10.96 37.79
C ARG A 685 23.17 -10.98 38.76
N GLN A 686 24.28 -10.36 38.42
CA GLN A 686 25.49 -10.33 39.20
C GLN A 686 25.48 -9.24 40.28
N ASN A 687 24.59 -8.25 40.18
CA ASN A 687 24.49 -7.20 41.17
C ASN A 687 23.93 -7.74 42.51
N PRO A 688 24.72 -7.72 43.63
CA PRO A 688 24.29 -8.23 44.92
C PRO A 688 23.22 -7.34 45.59
N GLU A 689 23.11 -6.07 45.16
CA GLU A 689 22.10 -5.16 45.71
C GLU A 689 20.73 -5.38 45.10
N ILE A 690 20.63 -6.16 44.01
CA ILE A 690 19.36 -6.52 43.35
C ILE A 690 19.00 -7.93 43.82
N GLU A 691 18.00 -8.06 44.70
CA GLU A 691 17.48 -9.36 45.13
C GLU A 691 16.22 -9.74 44.37
N GLY A 692 16.25 -10.92 43.75
CA GLY A 692 15.13 -11.54 43.07
C GLY A 692 14.22 -12.37 43.99
N ILE A 693 13.24 -13.03 43.42
CA ILE A 693 12.43 -14.03 44.09
C ILE A 693 13.15 -15.38 44.06
N LYS A 694 13.32 -15.98 45.25
CA LYS A 694 13.97 -17.28 45.43
C LYS A 694 12.91 -18.39 45.54
N ILE A 695 12.99 -19.34 44.61
CA ILE A 695 12.15 -20.55 44.61
C ILE A 695 13.09 -21.76 44.73
N GLY A 696 13.10 -22.40 45.88
CA GLY A 696 14.08 -23.42 46.19
C GLY A 696 15.52 -22.88 46.18
N LYS A 697 16.35 -23.42 45.28
CA LYS A 697 17.76 -22.99 45.10
C LYS A 697 17.93 -21.91 44.01
N ASN A 698 16.91 -21.62 43.26
CA ASN A 698 16.98 -20.73 42.12
C ASN A 698 16.46 -19.33 42.48
N GLU A 699 17.22 -18.31 42.12
CA GLU A 699 16.82 -16.92 42.22
C GLU A 699 16.50 -16.35 40.84
N THR A 700 15.31 -15.79 40.68
CA THR A 700 14.88 -15.12 39.44
C THR A 700 14.85 -13.62 39.70
N LYS A 701 15.75 -12.86 39.02
CA LYS A 701 15.83 -11.39 39.05
C LYS A 701 15.20 -10.76 37.82
N LEU A 702 15.22 -11.46 36.67
CA LEU A 702 14.65 -10.97 35.42
C LEU A 702 14.22 -12.12 34.52
N LEU A 703 13.23 -11.83 33.67
CA LEU A 703 12.73 -12.67 32.56
C LEU A 703 12.67 -11.82 31.33
N GLN A 704 13.06 -12.39 30.17
CA GLN A 704 13.16 -11.63 28.91
C GLN A 704 12.58 -12.36 27.73
N TYR A 705 11.97 -11.59 26.81
CA TYR A 705 11.65 -12.02 25.45
C TYR A 705 12.12 -10.94 24.47
N ALA A 706 13.31 -11.12 23.92
CA ALA A 706 14.04 -10.09 23.15
C ALA A 706 14.25 -8.81 23.96
N ASP A 707 13.63 -7.70 23.54
CA ASP A 707 13.65 -6.40 24.23
C ASP A 707 12.63 -6.28 25.37
N ASP A 708 11.57 -7.08 25.36
CA ASP A 708 10.61 -7.10 26.48
C ASP A 708 11.25 -7.72 27.71
N THR A 709 11.52 -6.90 28.72
CA THR A 709 12.20 -7.30 29.96
C THR A 709 11.29 -7.12 31.17
N THR A 710 11.17 -8.15 31.99
CA THR A 710 10.44 -8.12 33.26
C THR A 710 11.44 -8.32 34.41
N ALA A 711 11.65 -7.30 35.22
CA ALA A 711 12.41 -7.47 36.48
C ALA A 711 11.49 -8.03 37.57
N VAL A 712 12.02 -8.97 38.35
CA VAL A 712 11.36 -9.68 39.44
C VAL A 712 12.12 -9.39 40.71
N LEU A 713 11.57 -8.58 41.61
CA LEU A 713 12.27 -8.06 42.77
C LEU A 713 11.55 -8.42 44.08
N SER A 714 12.29 -8.65 45.15
CA SER A 714 11.75 -9.10 46.43
C SER A 714 11.18 -7.96 47.31
N ASN A 715 11.47 -6.68 47.01
CA ASN A 715 10.91 -5.56 47.78
C ASN A 715 10.95 -4.20 47.03
N LEU A 716 10.17 -3.22 47.53
CA LEU A 716 10.00 -1.88 46.96
C LEU A 716 11.26 -0.98 47.00
N LYS A 717 12.13 -1.16 47.95
CA LYS A 717 13.37 -0.35 48.05
C LYS A 717 14.30 -0.68 46.90
N LEU A 718 14.37 -1.96 46.56
CA LEU A 718 15.16 -2.45 45.41
C LEU A 718 14.63 -1.94 44.08
N GLY A 719 13.31 -1.76 43.90
CA GLY A 719 12.72 -1.17 42.72
C GLY A 719 13.22 0.27 42.48
N LYS A 720 13.37 1.08 43.50
CA LYS A 720 13.93 2.44 43.41
C LYS A 720 15.44 2.41 43.07
N SER A 721 16.21 1.55 43.69
CA SER A 721 17.64 1.36 43.43
C SER A 721 17.85 0.82 41.99
N PHE A 722 17.01 -0.14 41.54
CA PHE A 722 17.07 -0.67 40.19
C PHE A 722 16.88 0.43 39.14
N ILE A 723 15.91 1.34 39.31
CA ILE A 723 15.65 2.44 38.39
C ILE A 723 16.84 3.43 38.39
N SER A 724 17.38 3.79 39.56
CA SER A 724 18.48 4.74 39.65
C SER A 724 19.82 4.19 39.13
N THR A 725 20.05 2.88 39.22
CA THR A 725 21.29 2.22 38.73
C THR A 725 21.28 2.06 37.20
N ASN A 726 20.10 2.05 36.61
CA ASN A 726 19.94 1.85 35.15
C ASN A 726 19.70 3.16 34.37
N GLU A 727 19.85 4.35 34.99
CA GLU A 727 19.86 5.64 34.27
C GLU A 727 21.09 5.81 33.34
N PHE A 728 22.09 4.93 33.42
CA PHE A 728 23.31 4.95 32.62
C PHE A 728 23.32 3.98 31.42
N ILE A 729 22.23 3.29 31.12
CA ILE A 729 22.04 2.37 29.99
C ILE A 729 20.88 2.81 29.11
#